data_dc5786ce2fbb1de643001b3908a6664d
#
_entry.id   dc5786ce2fbb1de643001b3908a6664d
#
_cell.length_a   1.000
_cell.length_b   1.000
_cell.length_c   1.000
_cell.angle_alpha   90.00
_cell.angle_beta   90.00
_cell.angle_gamma   90.00
#
_symmetry.space_group_name_H-M   'P 1'
#
loop_
_entity.id
_entity.type
_entity.pdbx_description
1 polymer ?
#
loop_
_entity_poly.entity_id
_entity_poly.type
_entity_poly.pdbx_seq_one_letter_code
_entity_poly.pdbx_strand_id
1 'polypeptide(L)'
;MNKRSNFGIITIVASIVGTMALSSCSHEEAFYNEEKVETSVNDKYAAAFEKAFGKVGPNVDWGFGRQHTYSRGLTRAVGTYASYKGNIQPTISFPEDCDASKFEPDLTNIPSYEEYLISKGTAWWHPEEINDGGVVYIDAVQPIKISGGTEEAHAKLYIKAGTYDFTGVSFDLGQYTDLYLLEGATVTFDNTVASTAKFDVYIASGAELIANGDDGLVANSGAHVYNHGTITCSKFGVNSSSFLYNVGTLSAATVSAESNESRIVNDATINCATVVVNAGAVQNNAEWSVTGTTKVNSNNSGWVNNGHWTTYDYAYIGGSVNVINNCLLTVTHDFEMNISSNTGAFKIDTGGGVETANFYGGRDSSTGAISGPFKIVMGQNAVFKVTGTAQLESGRSDDEGFGIFGPTSGEYAVFQAKDIVRDSYLASINSHGAVTYGGNLYVSAETHFAQGNDGSGNKFIYEKDGFSIANNIYAAGFNSGKPSINIPETPCSPGFVGGNPLYRVIAEDLSASEAGDFDFNDVVFDVVKAEGGKTTLKLICAGGTLPLRVRGSGESEGREVHEVFGDTTPMLEKHPMYNTGAGPEVPATEFTVNGTYITPADIKRIIIEVYKDNVWMELKATTGEAACKILVDDTFKPVSERRNIANENKRFTDYVQGIFVDDFWWK
;
A
#
# COMPACT_ATOMS: atom_id res chain seq x y z
N MET A 1 25.51 34.94 -48.98
CA MET A 1 24.62 36.10 -49.22
C MET A 1 23.88 36.37 -47.93
N ASN A 2 24.36 37.28 -47.15
CA ASN A 2 23.94 38.67 -46.93
C ASN A 2 22.48 38.77 -46.46
N LYS A 3 22.08 39.40 -45.35
CA LYS A 3 22.57 40.51 -44.47
C LYS A 3 21.65 40.46 -43.23
N ARG A 4 22.08 40.52 -41.99
CA ARG A 4 22.28 41.69 -41.09
C ARG A 4 21.18 42.76 -41.12
N SER A 5 20.51 43.06 -39.98
CA SER A 5 20.83 44.11 -39.01
C SER A 5 19.66 44.22 -38.00
N ASN A 6 19.82 44.25 -36.74
CA ASN A 6 20.29 45.23 -35.74
C ASN A 6 19.29 46.32 -35.33
N PHE A 7 19.15 46.50 -34.03
CA PHE A 7 18.88 47.70 -33.19
C PHE A 7 17.40 48.14 -33.08
N GLY A 8 16.83 48.50 -31.94
CA GLY A 8 17.34 49.36 -30.91
C GLY A 8 16.48 49.38 -29.63
N ILE A 9 17.16 49.62 -28.57
CA ILE A 9 16.71 49.95 -27.22
C ILE A 9 16.17 51.39 -27.23
N ILE A 10 15.04 51.65 -26.56
CA ILE A 10 14.75 53.01 -26.03
C ILE A 10 14.21 52.88 -24.61
N THR A 11 15.04 53.30 -23.68
CA THR A 11 14.72 53.68 -22.30
C THR A 11 14.14 55.09 -22.31
N ILE A 12 13.00 55.30 -21.65
CA ILE A 12 12.60 56.65 -21.24
C ILE A 12 12.18 56.65 -19.79
N VAL A 13 13.01 57.27 -18.97
CA VAL A 13 12.73 57.80 -17.63
C VAL A 13 12.11 59.18 -17.77
N ALA A 14 11.01 59.43 -17.11
CA ALA A 14 10.61 60.80 -16.80
C ALA A 14 9.79 60.87 -15.51
N SER A 15 10.43 61.45 -14.53
CA SER A 15 9.84 61.99 -13.29
C SER A 15 8.97 63.20 -13.63
N ILE A 16 8.02 63.59 -12.74
CA ILE A 16 7.86 64.97 -12.21
C ILE A 16 6.44 65.16 -11.66
N VAL A 17 6.37 65.37 -10.35
CA VAL A 17 5.90 66.55 -9.59
C VAL A 17 4.40 66.88 -9.65
N GLY A 18 3.88 66.94 -8.47
CA GLY A 18 2.58 67.25 -7.94
C GLY A 18 1.90 68.52 -8.34
N THR A 19 0.62 68.49 -8.09
CA THR A 19 -0.13 69.69 -7.63
C THR A 19 -1.35 69.22 -6.83
N MET A 20 -1.46 69.68 -5.60
CA MET A 20 -2.69 69.68 -4.84
C MET A 20 -3.73 70.58 -5.50
N ALA A 21 -4.90 70.00 -5.68
CA ALA A 21 -6.10 70.86 -5.87
C ALA A 21 -7.21 70.28 -4.98
N LEU A 22 -7.52 71.02 -3.94
CA LEU A 22 -8.74 70.82 -3.14
C LEU A 22 -9.92 71.29 -4.02
N SER A 23 -10.88 70.39 -4.22
CA SER A 23 -12.22 70.85 -4.57
C SER A 23 -13.27 69.83 -4.16
N SER A 24 -14.10 70.25 -3.23
CA SER A 24 -15.55 70.13 -3.27
C SER A 24 -16.20 68.75 -3.19
N CYS A 25 -16.89 68.52 -2.06
CA CYS A 25 -17.95 67.57 -1.89
C CYS A 25 -18.95 67.60 -3.06
N SER A 26 -19.01 66.54 -3.83
CA SER A 26 -20.22 66.11 -4.49
C SER A 26 -20.61 64.77 -3.87
N HIS A 27 -21.78 64.68 -3.29
CA HIS A 27 -22.46 63.44 -2.97
C HIS A 27 -22.73 62.73 -4.32
N GLU A 28 -21.81 61.93 -4.79
CA GLU A 28 -22.14 60.79 -5.63
C GLU A 28 -22.58 59.67 -4.64
N GLU A 29 -23.84 59.32 -4.73
CA GLU A 29 -24.29 58.03 -4.23
C GLU A 29 -23.37 56.98 -4.87
N ALA A 30 -22.45 56.46 -4.08
CA ALA A 30 -21.61 55.37 -4.52
C ALA A 30 -22.56 54.19 -4.78
N PHE A 31 -22.83 53.92 -6.07
CA PHE A 31 -23.47 52.66 -6.45
C PHE A 31 -22.64 51.54 -5.84
N TYR A 32 -23.22 50.88 -4.86
CA TYR A 32 -22.63 49.75 -4.21
C TYR A 32 -22.49 48.64 -5.27
N ASN A 33 -21.28 48.33 -5.67
CA ASN A 33 -21.01 47.33 -6.68
C ASN A 33 -20.57 46.03 -5.95
N GLU A 34 -21.54 45.13 -5.78
CA GLU A 34 -21.36 43.85 -5.10
C GLU A 34 -20.18 43.03 -5.68
N GLU A 35 -20.03 43.00 -7.02
CA GLU A 35 -18.95 42.29 -7.70
C GLU A 35 -17.55 42.84 -7.34
N LYS A 36 -17.40 44.18 -7.21
CA LYS A 36 -16.14 44.77 -6.77
C LYS A 36 -15.80 44.46 -5.31
N VAL A 37 -16.79 44.41 -4.45
CA VAL A 37 -16.62 44.06 -3.04
C VAL A 37 -16.19 42.58 -2.91
N GLU A 38 -16.90 41.67 -3.59
CA GLU A 38 -16.57 40.27 -3.61
C GLU A 38 -15.14 40.03 -4.13
N THR A 39 -14.77 40.63 -5.27
CA THR A 39 -13.43 40.50 -5.84
C THR A 39 -12.36 40.96 -4.84
N SER A 40 -12.56 42.13 -4.18
CA SER A 40 -11.60 42.67 -3.21
C SER A 40 -11.43 41.78 -1.99
N VAL A 41 -12.48 41.13 -1.51
CA VAL A 41 -12.42 40.22 -0.35
C VAL A 41 -11.71 38.92 -0.73
N ASN A 42 -12.06 38.34 -1.89
CA ASN A 42 -11.44 37.10 -2.38
C ASN A 42 -9.93 37.30 -2.66
N ASP A 43 -9.52 38.41 -3.23
CA ASP A 43 -8.11 38.74 -3.48
C ASP A 43 -7.30 38.84 -2.16
N LYS A 44 -7.89 39.45 -1.13
CA LYS A 44 -7.26 39.53 0.20
C LYS A 44 -7.13 38.16 0.85
N TYR A 45 -8.18 37.35 0.74
CA TYR A 45 -8.16 35.97 1.25
C TYR A 45 -7.09 35.14 0.53
N ALA A 46 -7.06 35.16 -0.81
CA ALA A 46 -6.08 34.42 -1.59
C ALA A 46 -4.64 34.81 -1.25
N ALA A 47 -4.37 36.12 -1.09
CA ALA A 47 -3.05 36.61 -0.67
C ALA A 47 -2.66 36.13 0.75
N ALA A 48 -3.59 36.12 1.69
CA ALA A 48 -3.35 35.62 3.04
C ALA A 48 -3.13 34.10 3.04
N PHE A 49 -3.92 33.34 2.26
CA PHE A 49 -3.79 31.92 2.10
C PHE A 49 -2.40 31.53 1.50
N GLU A 50 -1.98 32.19 0.43
CA GLU A 50 -0.65 31.93 -0.15
C GLU A 50 0.50 32.32 0.79
N LYS A 51 0.30 33.32 1.63
CA LYS A 51 1.28 33.68 2.67
C LYS A 51 1.38 32.61 3.74
N ALA A 52 0.27 31.96 4.09
CA ALA A 52 0.23 30.91 5.13
C ALA A 52 0.78 29.58 4.63
N PHE A 53 0.45 29.15 3.41
CA PHE A 53 0.70 27.81 2.91
C PHE A 53 1.59 27.74 1.66
N GLY A 54 1.96 28.88 1.08
CA GLY A 54 2.67 28.96 -0.18
C GLY A 54 1.72 28.95 -1.39
N LYS A 55 2.30 29.02 -2.58
CA LYS A 55 1.56 29.08 -3.83
C LYS A 55 0.83 27.75 -4.07
N VAL A 56 -0.46 27.84 -4.43
CA VAL A 56 -1.28 26.66 -4.73
C VAL A 56 -0.78 25.96 -6.00
N GLY A 57 -0.63 24.64 -5.92
CA GLY A 57 -0.26 23.82 -7.06
C GLY A 57 -1.36 23.81 -8.14
N PRO A 58 -1.02 23.84 -9.43
CA PRO A 58 -2.01 24.05 -10.51
C PRO A 58 -3.05 22.93 -10.65
N ASN A 59 -2.79 21.75 -10.09
CA ASN A 59 -3.67 20.58 -10.16
C ASN A 59 -4.36 20.28 -8.82
N VAL A 60 -4.20 21.12 -7.81
CA VAL A 60 -4.88 20.94 -6.51
C VAL A 60 -6.35 21.25 -6.67
N ASP A 61 -7.19 20.24 -6.53
CA ASP A 61 -8.65 20.28 -6.76
C ASP A 61 -9.48 20.30 -5.48
N TRP A 62 -8.80 20.34 -4.34
CA TRP A 62 -9.39 20.40 -2.99
C TRP A 62 -10.25 19.18 -2.64
N GLY A 63 -9.91 18.03 -3.24
CA GLY A 63 -10.59 16.75 -3.04
C GLY A 63 -11.90 16.59 -3.83
N PHE A 64 -12.32 17.59 -4.60
CA PHE A 64 -13.55 17.53 -5.39
C PHE A 64 -13.41 16.84 -6.75
N GLY A 65 -12.19 16.61 -7.24
CA GLY A 65 -11.91 15.83 -8.44
C GLY A 65 -11.70 14.34 -8.18
N ARG A 66 -11.85 13.90 -6.93
CA ARG A 66 -11.70 12.50 -6.57
C ARG A 66 -12.62 11.64 -7.40
N GLN A 67 -12.04 10.77 -8.19
CA GLN A 67 -12.76 9.62 -8.68
C GLN A 67 -12.77 8.58 -7.55
N HIS A 68 -13.87 7.84 -7.40
CA HIS A 68 -13.96 6.71 -6.48
C HIS A 68 -13.03 5.58 -6.90
N THR A 69 -11.75 5.84 -6.90
CA THR A 69 -10.74 4.81 -7.01
C THR A 69 -10.00 4.79 -5.68
N TYR A 70 -10.36 3.85 -4.83
CA TYR A 70 -9.54 3.46 -3.69
C TYR A 70 -8.23 2.81 -4.18
N SER A 71 -7.63 3.37 -5.22
CA SER A 71 -6.31 2.98 -5.67
C SER A 71 -5.28 3.89 -5.03
N ARG A 72 -4.89 3.56 -3.81
CA ARG A 72 -3.68 4.09 -3.24
C ARG A 72 -2.48 3.43 -3.91
N GLY A 73 -1.83 4.17 -4.77
CA GLY A 73 -0.41 3.97 -5.02
C GLY A 73 0.35 4.45 -3.78
N LEU A 74 0.33 3.68 -2.71
CA LEU A 74 1.08 4.00 -1.51
C LEU A 74 2.53 3.63 -1.72
N THR A 75 3.38 4.63 -1.85
CA THR A 75 4.71 4.54 -1.25
C THR A 75 4.51 4.60 0.27
N ARG A 76 4.14 3.48 0.88
CA ARG A 76 4.18 3.36 2.34
C ARG A 76 5.61 3.60 2.78
N ALA A 77 5.80 4.45 3.80
CA ALA A 77 7.07 4.53 4.46
C ALA A 77 7.46 3.11 4.91
N VAL A 78 8.59 2.63 4.41
CA VAL A 78 9.14 1.33 4.79
C VAL A 78 9.39 1.38 6.31
N GLY A 79 8.51 0.74 7.07
CA GLY A 79 8.68 0.56 8.50
C GLY A 79 9.79 -0.47 8.73
N THR A 80 10.55 -0.34 9.79
CA THR A 80 11.48 -1.39 10.21
C THR A 80 10.70 -2.60 10.71
N TYR A 81 10.57 -3.63 9.89
CA TYR A 81 9.84 -4.88 10.20
C TYR A 81 10.62 -5.87 11.04
N ALA A 82 11.88 -5.60 11.36
CA ALA A 82 12.83 -6.50 12.03
C ALA A 82 12.35 -7.12 13.37
N SER A 83 11.16 -6.77 13.85
CA SER A 83 10.60 -7.32 15.09
C SER A 83 9.17 -7.88 14.94
N TYR A 84 8.58 -7.87 13.73
CA TYR A 84 7.24 -8.42 13.57
C TYR A 84 7.29 -9.94 13.52
N LYS A 85 6.85 -10.58 14.60
CA LYS A 85 6.59 -12.02 14.62
C LYS A 85 5.07 -12.19 14.59
N GLY A 86 4.56 -12.71 13.48
CA GLY A 86 3.14 -12.99 13.34
C GLY A 86 2.63 -13.95 14.42
N ASN A 87 1.36 -13.82 14.78
CA ASN A 87 0.72 -14.73 15.76
C ASN A 87 0.51 -16.13 15.17
N ILE A 88 0.28 -16.22 13.85
CA ILE A 88 0.15 -17.51 13.17
C ILE A 88 1.55 -18.01 12.85
N GLN A 89 1.94 -19.11 13.51
CA GLN A 89 3.22 -19.74 13.26
C GLN A 89 3.10 -20.85 12.21
N PRO A 90 4.09 -20.98 11.32
CA PRO A 90 4.14 -22.09 10.37
C PRO A 90 4.41 -23.40 11.10
N THR A 91 3.90 -24.49 10.53
CA THR A 91 4.26 -25.86 10.98
C THR A 91 5.63 -26.30 10.48
N ILE A 92 6.21 -25.53 9.55
CA ILE A 92 7.52 -25.77 8.94
C ILE A 92 8.56 -24.95 9.70
N SER A 93 9.69 -25.55 10.05
CA SER A 93 10.82 -24.83 10.63
C SER A 93 11.62 -24.11 9.54
N PHE A 94 12.11 -22.93 9.86
CA PHE A 94 13.00 -22.15 9.02
C PHE A 94 14.39 -22.04 9.64
N PRO A 95 15.46 -21.93 8.83
CA PRO A 95 16.83 -21.74 9.34
C PRO A 95 16.98 -20.40 10.05
N GLU A 96 17.97 -20.33 10.91
CA GLU A 96 18.45 -19.10 11.53
C GLU A 96 19.71 -18.59 10.81
N ASP A 97 20.06 -17.33 11.07
CA ASP A 97 21.30 -16.76 10.54
C ASP A 97 22.53 -17.42 11.18
N CYS A 98 23.67 -17.32 10.49
CA CYS A 98 24.92 -17.83 11.01
C CYS A 98 25.60 -16.82 11.97
N ASP A 99 26.60 -17.31 12.71
CA ASP A 99 27.39 -16.46 13.58
C ASP A 99 28.18 -15.41 12.77
N ALA A 100 28.14 -14.15 13.21
CA ALA A 100 28.80 -13.03 12.55
C ALA A 100 30.32 -13.23 12.35
N SER A 101 30.95 -14.02 13.21
CA SER A 101 32.39 -14.36 13.06
C SER A 101 32.73 -15.11 11.77
N LYS A 102 31.75 -15.69 11.09
CA LYS A 102 31.94 -16.32 9.78
C LYS A 102 32.35 -15.31 8.69
N PHE A 103 31.97 -14.05 8.83
CA PHE A 103 32.26 -13.01 7.85
C PHE A 103 33.57 -12.24 8.13
N GLU A 104 34.21 -12.45 9.27
CA GLU A 104 35.41 -11.76 9.70
C GLU A 104 36.53 -12.75 10.07
N PRO A 105 37.01 -13.60 9.13
CA PRO A 105 38.05 -14.58 9.42
C PRO A 105 39.42 -13.92 9.61
N ASP A 106 40.23 -14.48 10.51
CA ASP A 106 41.64 -14.12 10.61
C ASP A 106 42.46 -14.78 9.48
N LEU A 107 42.91 -13.98 8.51
CA LEU A 107 43.67 -14.44 7.36
C LEU A 107 45.20 -14.39 7.57
N THR A 108 45.69 -14.07 8.76
CA THR A 108 47.14 -13.77 9.01
C THR A 108 48.06 -14.94 8.63
N ASN A 109 47.63 -16.18 8.79
CA ASN A 109 48.40 -17.38 8.49
C ASN A 109 47.80 -18.23 7.37
N ILE A 110 46.88 -17.68 6.61
CA ILE A 110 46.25 -18.37 5.50
C ILE A 110 47.01 -18.05 4.22
N PRO A 111 47.52 -19.03 3.45
CA PRO A 111 48.22 -18.78 2.20
C PRO A 111 47.26 -18.34 1.09
N SER A 112 47.80 -17.60 0.11
CA SER A 112 47.09 -17.44 -1.17
C SER A 112 46.93 -18.79 -1.88
N TYR A 113 45.98 -18.86 -2.79
CA TYR A 113 45.78 -20.07 -3.58
C TYR A 113 47.05 -20.44 -4.37
N GLU A 114 47.75 -19.46 -4.93
CA GLU A 114 49.03 -19.66 -5.64
C GLU A 114 50.13 -20.17 -4.71
N GLU A 115 50.34 -19.55 -3.54
CA GLU A 115 51.31 -19.99 -2.54
C GLU A 115 51.03 -21.42 -2.06
N TYR A 116 49.76 -21.75 -1.87
CA TYR A 116 49.37 -23.11 -1.49
C TYR A 116 49.75 -24.14 -2.57
N LEU A 117 49.43 -23.87 -3.85
CA LEU A 117 49.82 -24.75 -4.96
C LEU A 117 51.34 -24.91 -5.06
N ILE A 118 52.12 -23.83 -4.91
CA ILE A 118 53.56 -23.86 -4.91
C ILE A 118 54.10 -24.71 -3.75
N SER A 119 53.56 -24.53 -2.55
CA SER A 119 53.98 -25.27 -1.35
C SER A 119 53.77 -26.78 -1.47
N LYS A 120 52.79 -27.20 -2.25
CA LYS A 120 52.46 -28.60 -2.52
C LYS A 120 53.23 -29.20 -3.71
N GLY A 121 53.95 -28.38 -4.46
CA GLY A 121 54.69 -28.80 -5.67
C GLY A 121 53.76 -29.25 -6.81
N THR A 122 52.52 -28.78 -6.79
CA THR A 122 51.48 -29.21 -7.74
C THR A 122 51.21 -28.14 -8.79
N ALA A 123 50.98 -28.63 -10.01
CA ALA A 123 50.42 -27.77 -11.01
C ALA A 123 48.87 -27.66 -10.80
N TRP A 124 48.28 -26.55 -11.20
CA TRP A 124 46.85 -26.24 -11.06
C TRP A 124 45.87 -27.33 -11.57
N TRP A 125 46.32 -28.29 -12.37
CA TRP A 125 45.50 -29.41 -12.89
C TRP A 125 45.56 -30.68 -11.98
N HIS A 126 46.23 -30.63 -10.83
CA HIS A 126 46.15 -31.69 -9.81
C HIS A 126 45.32 -31.24 -8.60
N PRO A 127 43.99 -31.37 -8.69
CA PRO A 127 43.08 -30.86 -7.68
C PRO A 127 43.06 -31.71 -6.40
N GLU A 128 43.70 -32.86 -6.42
CA GLU A 128 43.61 -33.90 -5.36
C GLU A 128 44.23 -33.47 -4.03
N GLU A 129 44.81 -32.27 -3.97
CA GLU A 129 45.64 -31.86 -2.85
C GLU A 129 45.08 -30.74 -1.99
N ILE A 130 43.89 -30.18 -2.30
CA ILE A 130 43.10 -29.38 -1.37
C ILE A 130 42.02 -30.28 -0.76
N ASN A 131 42.42 -31.45 -0.35
CA ASN A 131 41.63 -32.36 0.45
C ASN A 131 41.86 -32.08 1.93
N ASP A 132 40.93 -32.47 2.79
CA ASP A 132 41.08 -32.45 4.23
C ASP A 132 41.16 -31.06 4.89
N GLY A 133 40.23 -30.15 4.52
CA GLY A 133 40.09 -28.87 5.23
C GLY A 133 41.16 -27.83 4.88
N GLY A 134 41.73 -27.87 3.67
CA GLY A 134 42.63 -26.84 3.19
C GLY A 134 41.97 -25.47 3.16
N VAL A 135 42.67 -24.45 3.65
CA VAL A 135 42.16 -23.08 3.76
C VAL A 135 43.04 -22.15 2.94
N VAL A 136 42.45 -21.46 1.97
CA VAL A 136 43.18 -20.55 1.08
C VAL A 136 42.39 -19.28 0.82
N TYR A 137 43.09 -18.20 0.40
CA TYR A 137 42.41 -17.00 -0.11
C TYR A 137 42.78 -16.72 -1.58
N ILE A 138 41.91 -15.97 -2.25
CA ILE A 138 42.12 -15.44 -3.60
C ILE A 138 42.29 -13.93 -3.52
N ASP A 139 43.30 -13.43 -4.22
CA ASP A 139 43.58 -12.01 -4.41
C ASP A 139 43.88 -11.65 -5.88
N ALA A 140 43.71 -12.62 -6.81
CA ALA A 140 43.85 -12.43 -8.24
C ALA A 140 42.93 -13.42 -9.00
N VAL A 141 42.49 -13.03 -10.21
CA VAL A 141 41.73 -13.90 -11.09
C VAL A 141 42.65 -14.94 -11.71
N GLN A 142 42.36 -16.21 -11.50
CA GLN A 142 43.07 -17.35 -12.07
C GLN A 142 42.14 -18.57 -12.08
N PRO A 143 42.42 -19.63 -12.86
CA PRO A 143 41.65 -20.86 -12.79
C PRO A 143 41.68 -21.43 -11.36
N ILE A 144 40.51 -21.67 -10.81
CA ILE A 144 40.34 -22.22 -9.46
C ILE A 144 39.78 -23.64 -9.59
N LYS A 145 40.44 -24.57 -8.89
CA LYS A 145 39.94 -25.92 -8.73
C LYS A 145 40.23 -26.43 -7.34
N ILE A 146 39.18 -26.70 -6.59
CA ILE A 146 39.23 -27.23 -5.23
C ILE A 146 38.48 -28.55 -5.24
N SER A 147 39.13 -29.65 -4.92
CA SER A 147 38.48 -30.96 -4.89
C SER A 147 37.56 -31.15 -3.69
N GLY A 148 37.64 -30.27 -2.71
CA GLY A 148 36.74 -30.24 -1.57
C GLY A 148 37.36 -30.72 -0.26
N GLY A 149 36.47 -30.96 0.71
CA GLY A 149 36.79 -31.45 2.04
C GLY A 149 36.01 -32.71 2.39
N THR A 150 35.85 -32.95 3.68
CA THR A 150 34.95 -33.94 4.25
C THR A 150 33.83 -33.27 5.03
N GLU A 151 32.81 -34.02 5.45
CA GLU A 151 31.72 -33.49 6.27
C GLU A 151 32.21 -32.89 7.60
N GLU A 152 33.30 -33.41 8.15
CA GLU A 152 33.89 -32.93 9.41
C GLU A 152 34.92 -31.82 9.18
N ALA A 153 35.48 -31.71 7.97
CA ALA A 153 36.54 -30.76 7.65
C ALA A 153 36.37 -30.18 6.25
N HIS A 154 35.60 -29.09 6.16
CA HIS A 154 35.39 -28.38 4.91
C HIS A 154 36.66 -27.69 4.44
N ALA A 155 36.93 -27.72 3.14
CA ALA A 155 37.85 -26.80 2.50
C ALA A 155 37.25 -25.38 2.55
N LYS A 156 38.09 -24.34 2.63
CA LYS A 156 37.59 -22.94 2.70
C LYS A 156 38.31 -22.05 1.70
N LEU A 157 37.53 -21.35 0.93
CA LEU A 157 38.02 -20.39 -0.06
C LEU A 157 37.54 -18.99 0.32
N TYR A 158 38.47 -18.12 0.68
CA TYR A 158 38.20 -16.72 0.97
C TYR A 158 38.52 -15.85 -0.23
N ILE A 159 37.62 -14.96 -0.62
CA ILE A 159 37.85 -13.94 -1.63
C ILE A 159 37.97 -12.59 -0.92
N LYS A 160 39.19 -12.00 -0.96
CA LYS A 160 39.49 -10.72 -0.34
C LYS A 160 38.82 -9.55 -1.07
N ALA A 161 38.87 -8.35 -0.46
CA ALA A 161 38.46 -7.12 -1.11
C ALA A 161 39.09 -6.93 -2.48
N GLY A 162 38.34 -6.61 -3.48
CA GLY A 162 38.76 -6.45 -4.89
C GLY A 162 37.66 -6.81 -5.86
N THR A 163 37.92 -6.62 -7.15
CA THR A 163 37.01 -6.99 -8.23
C THR A 163 37.59 -8.19 -9.01
N TYR A 164 36.80 -9.26 -9.06
CA TYR A 164 37.24 -10.53 -9.64
C TYR A 164 36.19 -10.97 -10.70
N ASP A 165 36.61 -10.92 -11.96
CA ASP A 165 35.79 -11.36 -13.07
C ASP A 165 36.28 -12.72 -13.57
N PHE A 166 35.51 -13.79 -13.26
CA PHE A 166 35.78 -15.15 -13.69
C PHE A 166 35.08 -15.50 -15.00
N THR A 167 34.61 -14.52 -15.78
CA THR A 167 34.03 -14.75 -17.11
C THR A 167 35.05 -15.50 -17.99
N GLY A 168 34.67 -16.70 -18.47
CA GLY A 168 35.53 -17.57 -19.25
C GLY A 168 36.71 -18.20 -18.49
N VAL A 169 36.77 -18.03 -17.17
CA VAL A 169 37.78 -18.63 -16.30
C VAL A 169 37.17 -19.79 -15.52
N SER A 170 37.85 -20.96 -15.50
CA SER A 170 37.36 -22.11 -14.74
C SER A 170 37.33 -21.82 -13.23
N PHE A 171 36.19 -22.10 -12.62
CA PHE A 171 35.97 -21.96 -11.19
C PHE A 171 35.20 -23.18 -10.68
N ASP A 172 35.95 -24.21 -10.28
CA ASP A 172 35.41 -25.51 -9.87
C ASP A 172 35.60 -25.72 -8.36
N LEU A 173 34.51 -25.84 -7.64
CA LEU A 173 34.49 -26.15 -6.21
C LEU A 173 33.95 -27.58 -6.02
N GLY A 174 34.72 -28.41 -5.34
CA GLY A 174 34.29 -29.76 -4.96
C GLY A 174 33.40 -29.77 -3.73
N GLN A 175 33.00 -30.99 -3.35
CA GLN A 175 32.13 -31.21 -2.18
C GLN A 175 32.77 -30.67 -0.89
N TYR A 176 31.94 -30.14 0.02
CA TYR A 176 32.39 -29.62 1.29
C TYR A 176 33.44 -28.50 1.16
N THR A 177 33.24 -27.58 0.23
CA THR A 177 34.07 -26.37 0.05
C THR A 177 33.22 -25.13 0.40
N ASP A 178 33.55 -24.46 1.47
CA ASP A 178 32.88 -23.21 1.83
C ASP A 178 33.51 -22.03 1.06
N LEU A 179 32.64 -21.19 0.48
CA LEU A 179 33.03 -19.98 -0.24
C LEU A 179 32.70 -18.73 0.57
N TYR A 180 33.69 -17.91 0.82
CA TYR A 180 33.57 -16.67 1.58
C TYR A 180 33.89 -15.46 0.71
N LEU A 181 32.95 -14.57 0.48
CA LEU A 181 33.17 -13.25 -0.09
C LEU A 181 33.30 -12.25 1.06
N LEU A 182 34.49 -11.74 1.28
CA LEU A 182 34.78 -10.81 2.38
C LEU A 182 34.36 -9.38 2.00
N GLU A 183 34.22 -8.49 2.97
CA GLU A 183 33.87 -7.10 2.77
C GLU A 183 34.71 -6.45 1.65
N GLY A 184 34.04 -5.78 0.71
CA GLY A 184 34.65 -5.14 -0.47
C GLY A 184 35.05 -6.08 -1.60
N ALA A 185 34.71 -7.37 -1.55
CA ALA A 185 34.85 -8.29 -2.69
C ALA A 185 33.66 -8.13 -3.67
N THR A 186 33.95 -7.95 -4.95
CA THR A 186 32.96 -8.07 -6.04
C THR A 186 33.39 -9.21 -6.95
N VAL A 187 32.53 -10.22 -7.09
CA VAL A 187 32.85 -11.45 -7.83
C VAL A 187 31.82 -11.69 -8.93
N THR A 188 32.28 -11.84 -10.16
CA THR A 188 31.42 -12.12 -11.32
C THR A 188 31.69 -13.49 -11.90
N PHE A 189 30.63 -14.26 -12.17
CA PHE A 189 30.63 -15.53 -12.88
C PHE A 189 29.72 -15.45 -14.08
N ASP A 190 30.14 -16.01 -15.22
CA ASP A 190 29.33 -16.20 -16.43
C ASP A 190 28.68 -17.58 -16.51
N ASN A 191 29.09 -18.49 -15.66
CA ASN A 191 28.54 -19.83 -15.52
C ASN A 191 27.55 -19.90 -14.37
N THR A 192 26.72 -20.94 -14.39
CA THR A 192 25.90 -21.30 -13.24
C THR A 192 26.80 -21.67 -12.06
N VAL A 193 26.64 -20.94 -10.96
CA VAL A 193 27.28 -21.31 -9.71
C VAL A 193 26.39 -22.36 -9.04
N ALA A 194 26.67 -23.64 -9.31
CA ALA A 194 25.89 -24.73 -8.77
C ALA A 194 26.65 -25.42 -7.63
N SER A 195 26.09 -25.36 -6.45
CA SER A 195 26.48 -26.21 -5.35
C SER A 195 25.85 -27.59 -5.52
N THR A 196 26.54 -28.47 -6.22
CA THR A 196 26.04 -29.85 -6.42
C THR A 196 26.32 -30.77 -5.24
N ALA A 197 27.05 -30.29 -4.24
CA ALA A 197 27.47 -31.16 -3.16
C ALA A 197 27.89 -30.39 -1.90
N LYS A 198 26.91 -29.98 -1.09
CA LYS A 198 27.12 -29.49 0.28
C LYS A 198 28.27 -28.47 0.40
N PHE A 199 28.19 -27.33 -0.27
CA PHE A 199 29.06 -26.20 0.04
C PHE A 199 28.27 -24.98 0.50
N ASP A 200 28.81 -24.28 1.48
CA ASP A 200 28.19 -23.09 2.02
C ASP A 200 28.79 -21.83 1.39
N VAL A 201 27.94 -20.83 1.16
CA VAL A 201 28.34 -19.53 0.61
C VAL A 201 28.05 -18.46 1.65
N TYR A 202 29.09 -17.71 2.01
CA TYR A 202 29.03 -16.59 2.95
C TYR A 202 29.37 -15.31 2.22
N ILE A 203 28.45 -14.36 2.16
CA ILE A 203 28.63 -13.07 1.49
C ILE A 203 28.56 -11.97 2.55
N ALA A 204 29.69 -11.37 2.87
CA ALA A 204 29.80 -10.34 3.89
C ALA A 204 29.09 -9.05 3.47
N SER A 205 28.75 -8.22 4.46
CA SER A 205 28.28 -6.87 4.20
C SER A 205 29.29 -6.10 3.36
N GLY A 206 28.82 -5.37 2.32
CA GLY A 206 29.70 -4.68 1.37
C GLY A 206 30.38 -5.59 0.32
N ALA A 207 30.10 -6.91 0.34
CA ALA A 207 30.51 -7.80 -0.75
C ALA A 207 29.37 -7.99 -1.78
N GLU A 208 29.74 -8.32 -3.01
CA GLU A 208 28.82 -8.55 -4.11
C GLU A 208 29.15 -9.82 -4.89
N LEU A 209 28.16 -10.68 -5.10
CA LEU A 209 28.22 -11.85 -5.97
C LEU A 209 27.31 -11.65 -7.17
N ILE A 210 27.87 -11.76 -8.37
CA ILE A 210 27.16 -11.63 -9.65
C ILE A 210 27.26 -12.97 -10.38
N ALA A 211 26.11 -13.63 -10.60
CA ALA A 211 26.03 -14.92 -11.30
C ALA A 211 25.17 -14.81 -12.56
N ASN A 212 25.80 -14.58 -13.69
CA ASN A 212 25.15 -14.28 -14.98
C ASN A 212 24.81 -15.53 -15.81
N GLY A 213 25.18 -16.74 -15.37
CA GLY A 213 24.83 -17.99 -16.06
C GLY A 213 23.32 -18.20 -16.10
N ASP A 214 22.84 -19.03 -17.03
CA ASP A 214 21.39 -19.25 -17.28
C ASP A 214 20.62 -19.73 -16.02
N ASP A 215 21.23 -20.58 -15.21
CA ASP A 215 20.66 -21.03 -13.95
C ASP A 215 21.11 -20.18 -12.73
N GLY A 216 21.97 -19.18 -12.94
CA GLY A 216 22.42 -18.23 -11.93
C GLY A 216 23.12 -18.89 -10.74
N LEU A 217 22.54 -18.77 -9.57
CA LEU A 217 23.03 -19.38 -8.31
C LEU A 217 22.03 -20.42 -7.80
N VAL A 218 22.47 -21.67 -7.70
CA VAL A 218 21.65 -22.78 -7.22
C VAL A 218 22.29 -23.43 -6.00
N ALA A 219 21.65 -23.32 -4.85
CA ALA A 219 21.99 -24.09 -3.65
C ALA A 219 21.30 -25.46 -3.71
N ASN A 220 22.08 -26.54 -3.59
CA ASN A 220 21.61 -27.90 -3.77
C ASN A 220 22.29 -28.86 -2.77
N SER A 221 21.68 -30.01 -2.54
CA SER A 221 22.28 -31.11 -1.76
C SER A 221 22.70 -30.73 -0.32
N GLY A 222 21.92 -29.89 0.34
CA GLY A 222 22.19 -29.42 1.71
C GLY A 222 23.15 -28.22 1.81
N ALA A 223 23.36 -27.49 0.71
CA ALA A 223 24.15 -26.25 0.70
C ALA A 223 23.40 -25.09 1.36
N HIS A 224 24.12 -24.21 2.01
CA HIS A 224 23.57 -23.05 2.69
C HIS A 224 24.15 -21.75 2.10
N VAL A 225 23.30 -20.76 1.88
CA VAL A 225 23.72 -19.44 1.41
C VAL A 225 23.32 -18.41 2.47
N TYR A 226 24.32 -17.74 3.03
CA TYR A 226 24.16 -16.64 3.98
C TYR A 226 24.54 -15.33 3.28
N ASN A 227 23.55 -14.51 2.98
CA ASN A 227 23.75 -13.24 2.28
C ASN A 227 23.58 -12.05 3.21
N HIS A 228 24.69 -11.42 3.60
CA HIS A 228 24.71 -10.12 4.27
C HIS A 228 25.08 -8.98 3.32
N GLY A 229 25.52 -9.30 2.09
CA GLY A 229 25.91 -8.36 1.04
C GLY A 229 24.87 -8.24 -0.07
N THR A 230 25.35 -8.34 -1.30
CA THR A 230 24.48 -8.25 -2.50
C THR A 230 24.66 -9.50 -3.37
N ILE A 231 23.57 -10.10 -3.79
CA ILE A 231 23.54 -11.12 -4.84
C ILE A 231 22.76 -10.57 -6.03
N THR A 232 23.37 -10.64 -7.22
CA THR A 232 22.71 -10.35 -8.49
C THR A 232 22.83 -11.58 -9.40
N CYS A 233 21.73 -12.16 -9.83
CA CYS A 233 21.75 -13.36 -10.68
C CYS A 233 20.54 -13.47 -11.61
N SER A 234 20.66 -14.28 -12.66
CA SER A 234 19.55 -14.61 -13.54
C SER A 234 18.47 -15.42 -12.81
N LYS A 235 18.89 -16.38 -12.00
CA LYS A 235 18.03 -17.23 -11.18
C LYS A 235 18.68 -17.50 -9.83
N PHE A 236 17.87 -17.49 -8.77
CA PHE A 236 18.26 -18.02 -7.47
C PHE A 236 17.37 -19.20 -7.11
N GLY A 237 17.96 -20.38 -6.94
CA GLY A 237 17.23 -21.61 -6.64
C GLY A 237 17.72 -22.30 -5.38
N VAL A 238 16.81 -22.88 -4.59
CA VAL A 238 17.15 -23.77 -3.47
C VAL A 238 16.47 -25.12 -3.65
N ASN A 239 17.26 -26.20 -3.54
CA ASN A 239 16.85 -27.59 -3.70
C ASN A 239 17.40 -28.49 -2.61
N SER A 240 16.82 -29.67 -2.43
CA SER A 240 17.41 -30.79 -1.68
C SER A 240 17.99 -30.41 -0.30
N SER A 241 17.13 -29.92 0.58
CA SER A 241 17.51 -29.53 1.97
C SER A 241 18.44 -28.32 2.08
N SER A 242 18.57 -27.57 0.99
CA SER A 242 19.37 -26.34 0.97
C SER A 242 18.55 -25.11 1.38
N PHE A 243 19.25 -24.05 1.76
CA PHE A 243 18.54 -22.82 2.09
C PHE A 243 19.30 -21.54 1.71
N LEU A 244 18.55 -20.45 1.64
CA LEU A 244 19.05 -19.07 1.68
C LEU A 244 18.59 -18.40 2.98
N TYR A 245 19.51 -17.75 3.67
CA TYR A 245 19.23 -16.75 4.69
C TYR A 245 19.70 -15.38 4.20
N ASN A 246 18.77 -14.46 3.95
CA ASN A 246 19.06 -13.16 3.35
C ASN A 246 18.86 -12.01 4.34
N VAL A 247 19.97 -11.37 4.72
CA VAL A 247 20.00 -10.13 5.54
C VAL A 247 20.48 -8.93 4.69
N GLY A 248 20.91 -9.20 3.46
CA GLY A 248 21.35 -8.21 2.48
C GLY A 248 20.32 -8.00 1.35
N THR A 249 20.84 -7.84 0.14
CA THR A 249 20.01 -7.67 -1.05
C THR A 249 20.16 -8.85 -2.01
N LEU A 250 19.06 -9.42 -2.45
CA LEU A 250 19.02 -10.37 -3.55
C LEU A 250 18.22 -9.76 -4.72
N SER A 251 18.84 -9.71 -5.90
CA SER A 251 18.19 -9.32 -7.16
C SER A 251 18.29 -10.47 -8.17
N ALA A 252 17.16 -11.00 -8.62
CA ALA A 252 17.13 -12.12 -9.55
C ALA A 252 15.96 -12.01 -10.55
N ALA A 253 16.05 -12.62 -11.75
CA ALA A 253 14.85 -12.73 -12.58
C ALA A 253 13.88 -13.76 -11.97
N THR A 254 14.40 -14.88 -11.44
CA THR A 254 13.57 -15.90 -10.79
C THR A 254 14.15 -16.28 -9.43
N VAL A 255 13.28 -16.41 -8.41
CA VAL A 255 13.61 -17.00 -7.11
C VAL A 255 12.75 -18.25 -6.92
N SER A 256 13.37 -19.39 -6.57
CA SER A 256 12.61 -20.64 -6.43
C SER A 256 13.01 -21.51 -5.25
N ALA A 257 12.01 -22.17 -4.65
CA ALA A 257 12.16 -23.22 -3.63
C ALA A 257 11.48 -24.50 -4.13
N GLU A 258 12.29 -25.49 -4.55
CA GLU A 258 11.84 -26.57 -5.42
C GLU A 258 11.56 -27.90 -4.70
N SER A 259 12.11 -28.13 -3.52
CA SER A 259 11.99 -29.39 -2.81
C SER A 259 11.51 -29.24 -1.37
N ASN A 260 10.95 -30.29 -0.78
CA ASN A 260 10.27 -30.26 0.52
C ASN A 260 11.08 -29.64 1.68
N GLU A 261 12.38 -29.80 1.68
CA GLU A 261 13.25 -29.32 2.74
C GLU A 261 14.02 -28.05 2.35
N SER A 262 13.79 -27.53 1.14
CA SER A 262 14.41 -26.26 0.73
C SER A 262 13.71 -25.06 1.39
N ARG A 263 14.52 -24.07 1.81
CA ARG A 263 14.03 -22.91 2.58
C ARG A 263 14.64 -21.61 2.08
N ILE A 264 13.85 -20.55 2.04
CA ILE A 264 14.31 -19.18 1.85
C ILE A 264 13.78 -18.34 3.01
N VAL A 265 14.67 -17.66 3.70
CA VAL A 265 14.33 -16.64 4.72
C VAL A 265 14.82 -15.30 4.24
N ASN A 266 13.96 -14.30 4.27
CA ASN A 266 14.29 -12.93 3.91
C ASN A 266 14.06 -12.01 5.11
N ASP A 267 15.13 -11.48 5.68
CA ASP A 267 15.13 -10.48 6.75
C ASP A 267 15.49 -9.08 6.25
N ALA A 268 15.68 -8.89 4.92
CA ALA A 268 15.99 -7.59 4.32
C ALA A 268 15.29 -7.40 2.97
N THR A 269 15.99 -7.45 1.84
CA THR A 269 15.38 -7.10 0.55
C THR A 269 15.57 -8.20 -0.49
N ILE A 270 14.48 -8.65 -1.10
CA ILE A 270 14.50 -9.48 -2.32
C ILE A 270 13.71 -8.78 -3.43
N ASN A 271 14.35 -8.62 -4.59
CA ASN A 271 13.74 -8.09 -5.80
C ASN A 271 13.81 -9.15 -6.91
N CYS A 272 12.68 -9.51 -7.51
CA CYS A 272 12.69 -10.47 -8.62
C CYS A 272 11.52 -10.24 -9.58
N ALA A 273 11.57 -10.91 -10.75
CA ALA A 273 10.44 -10.89 -11.66
C ALA A 273 9.46 -12.04 -11.36
N THR A 274 9.96 -13.19 -10.90
CA THR A 274 9.11 -14.36 -10.63
C THR A 274 9.54 -15.07 -9.35
N VAL A 275 8.55 -15.52 -8.57
CA VAL A 275 8.75 -16.45 -7.45
C VAL A 275 8.01 -17.74 -7.72
N VAL A 276 8.70 -18.88 -7.52
CA VAL A 276 8.10 -20.22 -7.64
C VAL A 276 8.40 -21.03 -6.38
N VAL A 277 7.34 -21.40 -5.66
CA VAL A 277 7.42 -22.29 -4.50
C VAL A 277 6.71 -23.60 -4.88
N ASN A 278 7.48 -24.60 -5.31
CA ASN A 278 6.90 -25.87 -5.78
C ASN A 278 6.65 -26.87 -4.64
N ALA A 279 7.68 -27.12 -3.84
CA ALA A 279 7.57 -28.02 -2.70
C ALA A 279 8.36 -27.50 -1.48
N GLY A 280 9.18 -26.49 -1.64
CA GLY A 280 9.93 -25.84 -0.57
C GLY A 280 9.10 -24.87 0.25
N ALA A 281 9.76 -24.06 1.06
CA ALA A 281 9.10 -23.01 1.82
C ALA A 281 9.87 -21.69 1.81
N VAL A 282 9.12 -20.59 1.84
CA VAL A 282 9.68 -19.23 1.91
C VAL A 282 9.09 -18.47 3.10
N GLN A 283 9.92 -17.69 3.78
CA GLN A 283 9.50 -16.79 4.85
C GLN A 283 10.06 -15.40 4.55
N ASN A 284 9.17 -14.43 4.49
CA ASN A 284 9.52 -13.02 4.34
C ASN A 284 9.27 -12.29 5.66
N ASN A 285 10.31 -11.73 6.26
CA ASN A 285 10.22 -10.93 7.48
C ASN A 285 10.40 -9.43 7.21
N ALA A 286 10.66 -9.05 5.95
CA ALA A 286 10.92 -7.66 5.56
C ALA A 286 10.30 -7.32 4.20
N GLU A 287 11.09 -6.92 3.19
CA GLU A 287 10.58 -6.47 1.89
C GLU A 287 10.85 -7.51 0.80
N TRP A 288 9.80 -7.94 0.11
CA TRP A 288 9.91 -8.79 -1.07
C TRP A 288 9.09 -8.21 -2.23
N SER A 289 9.78 -7.79 -3.28
CA SER A 289 9.16 -7.18 -4.47
C SER A 289 9.26 -8.11 -5.67
N VAL A 290 8.11 -8.44 -6.25
CA VAL A 290 7.99 -9.30 -7.44
C VAL A 290 7.30 -8.52 -8.55
N THR A 291 7.99 -8.23 -9.65
CA THR A 291 7.41 -7.45 -10.76
C THR A 291 6.47 -8.25 -11.66
N GLY A 292 6.48 -9.56 -11.57
CA GLY A 292 5.59 -10.48 -12.26
C GLY A 292 4.84 -11.37 -11.27
N THR A 293 4.96 -12.68 -11.38
CA THR A 293 4.11 -13.63 -10.67
C THR A 293 4.78 -14.27 -9.46
N THR A 294 4.08 -14.31 -8.34
CA THR A 294 4.33 -15.22 -7.22
C THR A 294 3.45 -16.45 -7.36
N LYS A 295 4.06 -17.62 -7.55
CA LYS A 295 3.35 -18.90 -7.68
C LYS A 295 3.70 -19.84 -6.56
N VAL A 296 2.70 -20.23 -5.78
CA VAL A 296 2.80 -21.22 -4.69
C VAL A 296 2.04 -22.46 -5.12
N ASN A 297 2.78 -23.52 -5.42
CA ASN A 297 2.21 -24.78 -5.91
C ASN A 297 2.25 -25.84 -4.82
N SER A 298 1.27 -26.72 -4.87
CA SER A 298 1.28 -28.08 -4.35
C SER A 298 1.27 -28.34 -2.83
N ASN A 299 1.34 -29.60 -2.55
CA ASN A 299 0.89 -30.27 -1.33
C ASN A 299 1.78 -30.06 -0.10
N ASN A 300 3.02 -29.61 -0.25
CA ASN A 300 3.97 -29.46 0.85
C ASN A 300 4.67 -28.10 0.90
N SER A 301 4.27 -27.17 0.03
CA SER A 301 4.86 -25.85 -0.01
C SER A 301 4.43 -25.00 1.19
N GLY A 302 5.34 -24.19 1.71
CA GLY A 302 5.06 -23.18 2.73
C GLY A 302 5.33 -21.77 2.18
N TRP A 303 4.42 -20.85 2.47
CA TRP A 303 4.62 -19.45 2.22
C TRP A 303 4.20 -18.67 3.46
N VAL A 304 5.11 -17.88 4.01
CA VAL A 304 4.88 -17.10 5.23
C VAL A 304 5.34 -15.67 4.97
N ASN A 305 4.43 -14.73 5.13
CA ASN A 305 4.75 -13.31 5.00
C ASN A 305 4.53 -12.60 6.34
N ASN A 306 5.61 -12.25 7.01
CA ASN A 306 5.64 -11.45 8.24
C ASN A 306 5.95 -9.98 7.95
N GLY A 307 6.30 -9.64 6.70
CA GLY A 307 6.66 -8.30 6.24
C GLY A 307 5.77 -7.82 5.10
N HIS A 308 6.33 -7.06 4.18
CA HIS A 308 5.66 -6.65 2.96
C HIS A 308 6.03 -7.56 1.79
N TRP A 309 5.04 -8.06 1.13
CA TRP A 309 5.17 -8.79 -0.13
C TRP A 309 4.37 -8.07 -1.19
N THR A 310 5.04 -7.57 -2.21
CA THR A 310 4.38 -6.95 -3.37
C THR A 310 4.61 -7.81 -4.60
N THR A 311 3.56 -8.10 -5.36
CA THR A 311 3.62 -8.89 -6.59
C THR A 311 2.63 -8.36 -7.62
N TYR A 312 2.90 -8.58 -8.92
CA TYR A 312 1.93 -8.26 -9.97
C TYR A 312 0.78 -9.26 -9.93
N ASP A 313 1.06 -10.57 -10.05
CA ASP A 313 0.09 -11.65 -9.86
C ASP A 313 0.48 -12.53 -8.67
N TYR A 314 -0.52 -13.10 -8.00
CA TYR A 314 -0.34 -14.09 -6.97
C TYR A 314 -1.22 -15.31 -7.25
N ALA A 315 -0.62 -16.49 -7.32
CA ALA A 315 -1.34 -17.74 -7.54
C ALA A 315 -1.01 -18.78 -6.46
N TYR A 316 -2.03 -19.20 -5.70
CA TYR A 316 -1.96 -20.32 -4.78
C TYR A 316 -2.81 -21.47 -5.30
N ILE A 317 -2.16 -22.50 -5.83
CA ILE A 317 -2.79 -23.54 -6.65
C ILE A 317 -2.53 -24.94 -6.10
N GLY A 318 -3.60 -25.72 -5.92
CA GLY A 318 -3.55 -27.14 -5.57
C GLY A 318 -3.11 -27.45 -4.15
N GLY A 319 -3.01 -26.45 -3.27
CA GLY A 319 -2.43 -26.59 -1.95
C GLY A 319 -3.26 -27.38 -0.95
N SER A 320 -2.60 -28.23 -0.18
CA SER A 320 -3.16 -28.90 1.01
C SER A 320 -2.60 -28.34 2.32
N VAL A 321 -1.66 -27.38 2.26
CA VAL A 321 -1.03 -26.72 3.41
C VAL A 321 -1.53 -25.31 3.59
N ASN A 322 -1.35 -24.75 4.77
CA ASN A 322 -1.68 -23.36 5.02
C ASN A 322 -0.61 -22.44 4.44
N VAL A 323 -1.06 -21.39 3.77
CA VAL A 323 -0.29 -20.22 3.38
C VAL A 323 -0.63 -19.12 4.37
N ILE A 324 0.39 -18.47 4.94
CA ILE A 324 0.23 -17.58 6.09
C ILE A 324 0.66 -16.16 5.72
N ASN A 325 -0.26 -15.22 5.83
CA ASN A 325 0.00 -13.80 5.68
C ASN A 325 -0.22 -13.08 7.02
N ASN A 326 0.87 -12.82 7.73
CA ASN A 326 0.84 -12.16 9.03
C ASN A 326 0.89 -10.63 8.92
N CYS A 327 1.34 -10.07 7.78
CA CYS A 327 1.39 -8.63 7.59
C CYS A 327 0.71 -8.24 6.27
N LEU A 328 1.40 -7.62 5.32
CA LEU A 328 0.78 -7.11 4.10
C LEU A 328 1.20 -7.87 2.85
N LEU A 329 0.22 -8.38 2.13
CA LEU A 329 0.35 -8.83 0.75
C LEU A 329 -0.34 -7.82 -0.18
N THR A 330 0.42 -7.24 -1.10
CA THR A 330 -0.11 -6.38 -2.17
C THR A 330 0.02 -7.07 -3.51
N VAL A 331 -1.11 -7.32 -4.16
CA VAL A 331 -1.18 -7.90 -5.51
C VAL A 331 -1.71 -6.81 -6.45
N THR A 332 -0.89 -6.32 -7.36
CA THR A 332 -1.29 -5.16 -8.16
C THR A 332 -2.22 -5.50 -9.32
N HIS A 333 -2.40 -6.79 -9.63
CA HIS A 333 -3.29 -7.27 -10.69
C HIS A 333 -4.19 -8.41 -10.19
N ASP A 334 -3.87 -9.68 -10.42
CA ASP A 334 -4.76 -10.78 -10.11
C ASP A 334 -4.26 -11.65 -8.94
N PHE A 335 -5.15 -11.90 -7.98
CA PHE A 335 -4.96 -12.91 -6.97
C PHE A 335 -5.83 -14.11 -7.28
N GLU A 336 -5.21 -15.23 -7.61
CA GLU A 336 -5.88 -16.51 -7.89
C GLU A 336 -5.65 -17.51 -6.77
N MET A 337 -6.71 -18.21 -6.38
CA MET A 337 -6.62 -19.22 -5.34
C MET A 337 -7.52 -20.40 -5.67
N ASN A 338 -6.90 -21.59 -5.66
CA ASN A 338 -7.63 -22.83 -5.62
C ASN A 338 -6.90 -23.86 -4.72
N ILE A 339 -7.63 -24.68 -4.01
CA ILE A 339 -7.07 -25.69 -3.10
C ILE A 339 -7.62 -27.07 -3.44
N SER A 340 -6.79 -28.11 -3.25
CA SER A 340 -7.18 -29.49 -3.57
C SER A 340 -7.86 -30.22 -2.40
N SER A 341 -7.76 -29.69 -1.19
CA SER A 341 -8.33 -30.31 0.01
C SER A 341 -8.78 -29.28 1.04
N ASN A 342 -9.68 -29.68 1.95
CA ASN A 342 -10.19 -28.84 3.03
C ASN A 342 -9.16 -28.53 4.13
N THR A 343 -7.99 -29.14 4.09
CA THR A 343 -6.89 -28.86 5.04
C THR A 343 -6.08 -27.63 4.67
N GLY A 344 -6.04 -27.25 3.40
CA GLY A 344 -5.38 -26.04 2.92
C GLY A 344 -6.20 -24.77 3.16
N ALA A 345 -5.55 -23.68 3.49
CA ALA A 345 -6.16 -22.36 3.56
C ALA A 345 -5.13 -21.25 3.35
N PHE A 346 -5.59 -20.12 2.81
CA PHE A 346 -4.89 -18.86 2.92
C PHE A 346 -5.30 -18.19 4.24
N LYS A 347 -4.35 -18.05 5.15
CA LYS A 347 -4.60 -17.49 6.48
C LYS A 347 -4.08 -16.06 6.56
N ILE A 348 -4.91 -15.14 7.00
CA ILE A 348 -4.55 -13.76 7.30
C ILE A 348 -4.60 -13.59 8.81
N ASP A 349 -3.49 -13.19 9.41
CA ASP A 349 -3.39 -13.02 10.86
C ASP A 349 -4.20 -11.81 11.36
N THR A 350 -4.34 -11.71 12.66
CA THR A 350 -4.93 -10.57 13.35
C THR A 350 -4.22 -9.28 12.94
N GLY A 351 -4.97 -8.31 12.41
CA GLY A 351 -4.45 -7.04 11.91
C GLY A 351 -3.61 -7.14 10.63
N GLY A 352 -3.52 -8.32 10.01
CA GLY A 352 -2.88 -8.50 8.71
C GLY A 352 -3.79 -8.08 7.56
N GLY A 353 -3.20 -7.87 6.38
CA GLY A 353 -3.93 -7.38 5.23
C GLY A 353 -3.54 -7.98 3.90
N VAL A 354 -4.50 -8.01 3.02
CA VAL A 354 -4.32 -8.27 1.58
C VAL A 354 -4.97 -7.12 0.83
N GLU A 355 -4.25 -6.57 -0.16
CA GLU A 355 -4.82 -5.65 -1.13
C GLU A 355 -4.55 -6.17 -2.53
N THR A 356 -5.62 -6.33 -3.34
CA THR A 356 -5.50 -6.82 -4.71
C THR A 356 -6.42 -6.06 -5.66
N ALA A 357 -6.06 -6.00 -6.95
CA ALA A 357 -6.96 -5.42 -7.95
C ALA A 357 -8.15 -6.35 -8.20
N ASN A 358 -7.91 -7.64 -8.47
CA ASN A 358 -8.97 -8.62 -8.63
C ASN A 358 -8.68 -9.87 -7.78
N PHE A 359 -9.74 -10.60 -7.43
CA PHE A 359 -9.63 -11.88 -6.72
C PHE A 359 -10.45 -12.96 -7.42
N TYR A 360 -9.84 -14.10 -7.67
CA TYR A 360 -10.46 -15.27 -8.28
C TYR A 360 -10.37 -16.46 -7.32
N GLY A 361 -11.43 -16.67 -6.56
CA GLY A 361 -11.55 -17.82 -5.66
C GLY A 361 -12.12 -19.03 -6.39
N GLY A 362 -11.32 -20.08 -6.53
CA GLY A 362 -11.70 -21.34 -7.18
C GLY A 362 -11.21 -21.48 -8.63
N ARG A 363 -10.49 -20.51 -9.19
CA ARG A 363 -9.96 -20.53 -10.55
C ARG A 363 -8.57 -21.13 -10.60
N ASP A 364 -8.27 -21.81 -11.69
CA ASP A 364 -6.95 -22.26 -12.11
C ASP A 364 -6.50 -21.46 -13.32
N SER A 365 -5.46 -20.64 -13.16
CA SER A 365 -4.93 -19.78 -14.22
C SER A 365 -4.37 -20.57 -15.40
N SER A 366 -3.87 -21.79 -15.17
CA SER A 366 -3.27 -22.61 -16.21
C SER A 366 -4.28 -23.14 -17.22
N THR A 367 -5.52 -23.31 -16.79
CA THR A 367 -6.62 -23.83 -17.62
C THR A 367 -7.72 -22.80 -17.88
N GLY A 368 -7.73 -21.69 -17.13
CA GLY A 368 -8.84 -20.74 -17.13
C GLY A 368 -10.15 -21.29 -16.60
N ALA A 369 -10.15 -22.58 -16.21
CA ALA A 369 -11.31 -23.27 -15.68
C ALA A 369 -11.35 -23.15 -14.16
N ILE A 370 -12.56 -23.14 -13.59
CA ILE A 370 -12.74 -23.31 -12.17
C ILE A 370 -12.51 -24.78 -11.86
N SER A 371 -11.46 -25.07 -11.11
CA SER A 371 -10.99 -26.43 -10.92
C SER A 371 -11.04 -26.91 -9.47
N GLY A 372 -11.36 -26.05 -8.53
CA GLY A 372 -11.36 -26.43 -7.12
C GLY A 372 -11.96 -25.40 -6.18
N PRO A 373 -12.10 -25.77 -4.90
CA PRO A 373 -12.56 -24.86 -3.87
C PRO A 373 -11.47 -23.85 -3.48
N PHE A 374 -11.87 -22.80 -2.76
CA PHE A 374 -10.95 -21.89 -2.10
C PHE A 374 -11.32 -21.74 -0.61
N LYS A 375 -10.36 -21.38 0.22
CA LYS A 375 -10.58 -21.15 1.64
C LYS A 375 -9.66 -20.06 2.17
N ILE A 376 -10.28 -18.99 2.66
CA ILE A 376 -9.60 -17.88 3.34
C ILE A 376 -10.04 -17.88 4.80
N VAL A 377 -9.09 -17.79 5.71
CA VAL A 377 -9.34 -17.70 7.15
C VAL A 377 -8.69 -16.42 7.67
N MET A 378 -9.48 -15.55 8.26
CA MET A 378 -9.06 -14.21 8.66
C MET A 378 -9.11 -14.07 10.19
N GLY A 379 -8.07 -13.47 10.76
CA GLY A 379 -8.00 -13.09 12.16
C GLY A 379 -8.77 -11.82 12.48
N GLN A 380 -8.81 -11.44 13.75
CA GLN A 380 -9.46 -10.19 14.18
C GLN A 380 -8.82 -8.97 13.53
N ASN A 381 -9.62 -8.00 13.10
CA ASN A 381 -9.16 -6.78 12.43
C ASN A 381 -8.33 -7.04 11.15
N ALA A 382 -8.38 -8.25 10.60
CA ALA A 382 -7.79 -8.54 9.30
C ALA A 382 -8.65 -7.94 8.18
N VAL A 383 -7.99 -7.44 7.12
CA VAL A 383 -8.66 -6.84 5.96
C VAL A 383 -8.21 -7.51 4.68
N PHE A 384 -9.16 -8.06 3.93
CA PHE A 384 -8.94 -8.47 2.55
C PHE A 384 -9.68 -7.52 1.61
N LYS A 385 -8.93 -6.66 0.93
CA LYS A 385 -9.46 -5.61 0.07
C LYS A 385 -9.20 -5.93 -1.39
N VAL A 386 -10.27 -6.01 -2.16
CA VAL A 386 -10.27 -6.14 -3.61
C VAL A 386 -10.75 -4.80 -4.19
N THR A 387 -9.89 -4.09 -4.92
CA THR A 387 -10.25 -2.77 -5.44
C THR A 387 -11.16 -2.84 -6.67
N GLY A 388 -11.18 -3.98 -7.35
CA GLY A 388 -12.04 -4.31 -8.48
C GLY A 388 -12.99 -5.45 -8.16
N THR A 389 -12.94 -6.51 -8.98
CA THR A 389 -13.89 -7.63 -8.93
C THR A 389 -13.36 -8.80 -8.11
N ALA A 390 -14.17 -9.29 -7.18
CA ALA A 390 -14.00 -10.59 -6.54
C ALA A 390 -14.94 -11.60 -7.21
N GLN A 391 -14.38 -12.55 -7.95
CA GLN A 391 -15.13 -13.67 -8.52
C GLN A 391 -15.01 -14.87 -7.59
N LEU A 392 -16.14 -15.26 -6.98
CA LEU A 392 -16.17 -16.29 -5.97
C LEU A 392 -16.91 -17.52 -6.46
N GLU A 393 -16.22 -18.66 -6.41
CA GLU A 393 -16.82 -19.93 -6.76
C GLU A 393 -16.11 -21.08 -6.01
N SER A 394 -16.80 -21.78 -5.15
CA SER A 394 -16.19 -22.87 -4.37
C SER A 394 -16.24 -24.22 -5.09
N GLY A 395 -17.12 -24.39 -6.06
CA GLY A 395 -17.34 -25.67 -6.74
C GLY A 395 -17.89 -26.78 -5.86
N ARG A 396 -18.15 -26.49 -4.56
CA ARG A 396 -18.54 -27.49 -3.54
C ARG A 396 -19.64 -26.98 -2.62
N SER A 397 -20.24 -27.90 -1.86
CA SER A 397 -21.29 -27.58 -0.90
C SER A 397 -20.74 -26.94 0.39
N ASP A 398 -21.64 -26.31 1.15
CA ASP A 398 -21.37 -25.65 2.44
C ASP A 398 -20.77 -26.57 3.51
N ASP A 399 -21.07 -27.86 3.45
CA ASP A 399 -20.64 -28.86 4.44
C ASP A 399 -19.11 -29.06 4.47
N GLU A 400 -18.42 -28.63 3.43
CA GLU A 400 -16.98 -28.84 3.30
C GLU A 400 -16.14 -27.68 3.84
N GLY A 401 -16.74 -26.56 4.26
CA GLY A 401 -16.04 -25.44 4.90
C GLY A 401 -15.14 -24.64 3.96
N PHE A 402 -15.55 -24.46 2.71
CA PHE A 402 -14.88 -23.63 1.72
C PHE A 402 -15.52 -22.25 1.59
N GLY A 403 -14.71 -21.23 1.43
CA GLY A 403 -15.16 -19.84 1.33
C GLY A 403 -14.30 -18.89 2.15
N ILE A 404 -14.93 -17.90 2.78
CA ILE A 404 -14.25 -16.84 3.55
C ILE A 404 -14.77 -16.85 4.98
N PHE A 405 -13.86 -17.00 5.92
CA PHE A 405 -14.16 -17.17 7.34
C PHE A 405 -13.45 -16.09 8.16
N GLY A 406 -14.21 -15.32 8.92
CA GLY A 406 -13.70 -14.44 9.97
C GLY A 406 -13.39 -15.21 11.26
N PRO A 407 -12.92 -14.54 12.31
CA PRO A 407 -12.65 -15.14 13.61
C PRO A 407 -13.95 -15.68 14.24
N THR A 408 -13.81 -16.73 15.06
CA THR A 408 -14.96 -17.35 15.74
C THR A 408 -15.46 -16.54 16.94
N SER A 409 -14.70 -15.53 17.36
CA SER A 409 -15.06 -14.62 18.46
C SER A 409 -14.19 -13.35 18.41
N GLY A 410 -14.60 -12.31 19.12
CA GLY A 410 -13.89 -11.02 19.20
C GLY A 410 -14.25 -10.08 18.06
N GLU A 411 -13.30 -9.30 17.61
CA GLU A 411 -13.49 -8.28 16.58
C GLU A 411 -13.72 -8.88 15.19
N TYR A 412 -14.37 -8.14 14.32
CA TYR A 412 -14.64 -8.56 12.96
C TYR A 412 -13.39 -8.53 12.08
N ALA A 413 -13.33 -9.47 11.12
CA ALA A 413 -12.52 -9.34 9.91
C ALA A 413 -13.38 -8.74 8.79
N VAL A 414 -12.75 -8.14 7.79
CA VAL A 414 -13.44 -7.52 6.66
C VAL A 414 -12.96 -8.08 5.33
N PHE A 415 -13.90 -8.56 4.53
CA PHE A 415 -13.72 -8.82 3.11
C PHE A 415 -14.41 -7.71 2.33
N GLN A 416 -13.63 -6.89 1.63
CA GLN A 416 -14.13 -5.77 0.83
C GLN A 416 -13.84 -6.00 -0.64
N ALA A 417 -14.82 -5.75 -1.51
CA ALA A 417 -14.63 -5.70 -2.95
C ALA A 417 -15.48 -4.57 -3.55
N LYS A 418 -15.15 -4.13 -4.77
CA LYS A 418 -16.07 -3.28 -5.52
C LYS A 418 -17.26 -4.11 -5.95
N ASP A 419 -17.01 -5.19 -6.69
CA ASP A 419 -18.05 -6.09 -7.18
C ASP A 419 -17.74 -7.53 -6.75
N ILE A 420 -18.72 -8.22 -6.19
CA ILE A 420 -18.64 -9.65 -5.88
C ILE A 420 -19.56 -10.40 -6.84
N VAL A 421 -18.96 -11.22 -7.70
CA VAL A 421 -19.66 -11.92 -8.77
C VAL A 421 -19.48 -13.43 -8.68
N ARG A 422 -20.39 -14.18 -9.27
CA ARG A 422 -20.23 -15.61 -9.57
C ARG A 422 -19.75 -15.79 -11.00
N ASP A 423 -18.99 -16.85 -11.24
CA ASP A 423 -18.62 -17.20 -12.60
C ASP A 423 -19.87 -17.56 -13.43
N SER A 424 -20.02 -16.90 -14.57
CA SER A 424 -21.13 -17.15 -15.49
C SER A 424 -21.07 -18.52 -16.17
N TYR A 425 -19.88 -19.10 -16.30
CA TYR A 425 -19.69 -20.43 -16.88
C TYR A 425 -20.31 -21.51 -16.00
N LEU A 426 -20.09 -21.45 -14.70
CA LEU A 426 -20.67 -22.42 -13.75
C LEU A 426 -22.18 -22.25 -13.59
N ALA A 427 -22.70 -21.04 -13.74
CA ALA A 427 -24.14 -20.82 -13.80
C ALA A 427 -24.79 -21.58 -14.97
N SER A 428 -24.05 -21.85 -16.07
CA SER A 428 -24.54 -22.55 -17.26
C SER A 428 -24.51 -24.08 -17.15
N ILE A 429 -23.71 -24.65 -16.23
CA ILE A 429 -23.54 -26.12 -16.10
C ILE A 429 -24.17 -26.71 -14.84
N ASN A 430 -25.08 -25.97 -14.18
CA ASN A 430 -25.74 -26.39 -12.93
C ASN A 430 -24.75 -26.86 -11.84
N SER A 431 -23.54 -26.30 -11.80
CA SER A 431 -22.62 -26.63 -10.74
C SER A 431 -23.02 -25.93 -9.44
N HIS A 432 -22.75 -26.60 -8.35
CA HIS A 432 -23.12 -26.20 -7.00
C HIS A 432 -22.30 -25.03 -6.46
N GLY A 433 -21.92 -24.10 -7.36
CA GLY A 433 -21.06 -22.99 -7.03
C GLY A 433 -21.65 -22.06 -6.00
N ALA A 434 -21.17 -22.18 -4.80
CA ALA A 434 -21.56 -21.33 -3.70
C ALA A 434 -20.35 -20.83 -2.93
N VAL A 435 -20.51 -19.70 -2.30
CA VAL A 435 -19.57 -19.22 -1.29
C VAL A 435 -20.16 -19.47 0.10
N THR A 436 -19.36 -19.99 1.01
CA THR A 436 -19.67 -19.97 2.44
C THR A 436 -19.00 -18.79 3.10
N TYR A 437 -19.77 -17.98 3.82
CA TYR A 437 -19.27 -16.98 4.72
C TYR A 437 -19.46 -17.44 6.17
N GLY A 438 -18.45 -17.27 7.00
CA GLY A 438 -18.50 -17.76 8.38
C GLY A 438 -17.83 -16.86 9.40
N GLY A 439 -18.18 -17.01 10.68
CA GLY A 439 -17.60 -16.31 11.81
C GLY A 439 -17.93 -14.81 11.86
N ASN A 440 -17.14 -14.06 12.63
CA ASN A 440 -17.22 -12.62 12.71
C ASN A 440 -16.58 -11.99 11.45
N LEU A 441 -17.19 -12.22 10.32
CA LEU A 441 -16.83 -11.67 9.03
C LEU A 441 -17.81 -10.57 8.65
N TYR A 442 -17.30 -9.49 8.10
CA TYR A 442 -18.08 -8.46 7.45
C TYR A 442 -17.73 -8.41 5.96
N VAL A 443 -18.73 -8.49 5.11
CA VAL A 443 -18.59 -8.45 3.65
C VAL A 443 -19.14 -7.11 3.15
N SER A 444 -18.29 -6.31 2.49
CA SER A 444 -18.62 -5.00 1.97
C SER A 444 -18.41 -4.95 0.46
N ALA A 445 -19.43 -4.59 -0.30
CA ALA A 445 -19.31 -4.42 -1.75
C ALA A 445 -20.30 -3.35 -2.27
N GLU A 446 -20.01 -2.76 -3.43
CA GLU A 446 -20.99 -1.95 -4.17
C GLU A 446 -22.08 -2.86 -4.73
N THR A 447 -21.67 -3.97 -5.38
CA THR A 447 -22.57 -5.00 -5.85
C THR A 447 -22.15 -6.38 -5.37
N HIS A 448 -23.13 -7.23 -5.09
CA HIS A 448 -22.93 -8.63 -4.75
C HIS A 448 -23.98 -9.46 -5.51
N PHE A 449 -23.61 -10.63 -6.02
CA PHE A 449 -24.58 -11.53 -6.64
C PHE A 449 -25.73 -11.87 -5.66
N ALA A 450 -26.92 -11.97 -6.20
CA ALA A 450 -28.12 -12.13 -5.38
C ALA A 450 -28.14 -13.44 -4.60
N GLN A 451 -28.84 -13.43 -3.47
CA GLN A 451 -29.26 -14.68 -2.83
C GLN A 451 -30.12 -15.49 -3.79
N GLY A 452 -29.91 -16.77 -3.82
CA GLY A 452 -30.65 -17.67 -4.70
C GLY A 452 -30.21 -19.12 -4.50
N ASN A 453 -30.77 -19.98 -5.33
CA ASN A 453 -30.35 -21.37 -5.43
C ASN A 453 -30.22 -21.77 -6.90
N ASP A 454 -29.50 -22.86 -7.14
CA ASP A 454 -29.55 -23.53 -8.43
C ASP A 454 -30.91 -24.26 -8.62
N GLY A 455 -31.14 -24.79 -9.81
CA GLY A 455 -32.38 -25.52 -10.09
C GLY A 455 -32.57 -26.79 -9.25
N SER A 456 -31.55 -27.22 -8.50
CA SER A 456 -31.56 -28.40 -7.61
C SER A 456 -31.73 -28.02 -6.12
N GLY A 457 -31.83 -26.75 -5.81
CA GLY A 457 -32.08 -26.23 -4.45
C GLY A 457 -30.82 -25.89 -3.65
N ASN A 458 -29.60 -26.00 -4.21
CA ASN A 458 -28.38 -25.59 -3.52
C ASN A 458 -28.26 -24.08 -3.52
N LYS A 459 -28.01 -23.49 -2.35
CA LYS A 459 -27.89 -22.04 -2.19
C LYS A 459 -26.61 -21.51 -2.84
N PHE A 460 -26.65 -20.25 -3.26
CA PHE A 460 -25.45 -19.54 -3.75
C PHE A 460 -24.60 -18.94 -2.63
N ILE A 461 -25.21 -18.67 -1.47
CA ILE A 461 -24.52 -18.16 -0.28
C ILE A 461 -24.94 -19.00 0.91
N TYR A 462 -23.97 -19.54 1.63
CA TYR A 462 -24.16 -20.26 2.88
C TYR A 462 -23.65 -19.46 4.07
N GLU A 463 -24.33 -19.61 5.19
CA GLU A 463 -24.03 -18.97 6.47
C GLU A 463 -23.48 -20.01 7.43
N LYS A 464 -22.37 -19.69 8.12
CA LYS A 464 -21.74 -20.59 9.07
C LYS A 464 -21.18 -19.85 10.29
N ASP A 465 -21.08 -20.52 11.42
CA ASP A 465 -20.39 -20.05 12.63
C ASP A 465 -20.83 -18.64 13.10
N GLY A 466 -22.12 -18.33 13.02
CA GLY A 466 -22.67 -17.05 13.47
C GLY A 466 -22.74 -15.94 12.42
N PHE A 467 -22.25 -16.17 11.22
CA PHE A 467 -22.45 -15.23 10.12
C PHE A 467 -23.93 -15.14 9.72
N SER A 468 -24.40 -13.94 9.43
CA SER A 468 -25.77 -13.71 8.95
C SER A 468 -25.74 -12.81 7.70
N ILE A 469 -26.32 -13.29 6.60
CA ILE A 469 -26.42 -12.53 5.35
C ILE A 469 -27.09 -11.16 5.60
N ALA A 470 -28.17 -11.15 6.38
CA ALA A 470 -28.96 -9.96 6.64
C ALA A 470 -28.19 -8.89 7.44
N ASN A 471 -27.22 -9.31 8.26
CA ASN A 471 -26.49 -8.42 9.17
C ASN A 471 -25.06 -8.14 8.72
N ASN A 472 -24.44 -9.08 8.01
CA ASN A 472 -23.00 -9.06 7.75
C ASN A 472 -22.63 -8.77 6.29
N ILE A 473 -23.57 -8.76 5.35
CA ILE A 473 -23.33 -8.33 3.97
C ILE A 473 -23.89 -6.92 3.77
N TYR A 474 -23.00 -6.00 3.45
CA TYR A 474 -23.34 -4.66 3.02
C TYR A 474 -23.08 -4.53 1.52
N ALA A 475 -24.15 -4.58 0.76
CA ALA A 475 -24.14 -4.42 -0.70
C ALA A 475 -25.54 -4.04 -1.20
N ALA A 476 -25.65 -3.56 -2.42
CA ALA A 476 -26.95 -3.31 -3.05
C ALA A 476 -27.82 -4.58 -3.02
N GLY A 477 -29.06 -4.45 -2.55
CA GLY A 477 -30.02 -5.55 -2.46
C GLY A 477 -29.91 -6.45 -1.21
N PHE A 478 -28.96 -6.21 -0.31
CA PHE A 478 -28.80 -6.96 0.96
C PHE A 478 -29.17 -6.12 2.18
N ASN A 479 -28.28 -5.26 2.60
CA ASN A 479 -28.47 -4.43 3.79
C ASN A 479 -28.20 -2.96 3.46
N SER A 480 -29.13 -2.09 3.86
CA SER A 480 -28.98 -0.64 3.73
C SER A 480 -28.32 0.00 4.95
N GLY A 481 -28.11 -0.76 6.04
CA GLY A 481 -27.45 -0.28 7.25
C GLY A 481 -25.94 -0.18 7.08
N LYS A 482 -25.34 0.91 7.57
CA LYS A 482 -23.86 1.03 7.60
C LYS A 482 -23.31 0.25 8.79
N PRO A 483 -22.23 -0.52 8.62
CA PRO A 483 -21.56 -1.14 9.76
C PRO A 483 -20.87 -0.08 10.61
N SER A 484 -20.79 -0.33 11.89
CA SER A 484 -19.96 0.49 12.81
C SER A 484 -18.50 0.01 12.89
N ILE A 485 -18.04 -0.79 11.93
CA ILE A 485 -16.70 -1.38 11.93
C ILE A 485 -15.71 -0.37 11.34
N ASN A 486 -14.67 -0.07 12.10
CA ASN A 486 -13.55 0.75 11.66
C ASN A 486 -12.25 0.05 12.02
N ILE A 487 -11.52 -0.39 11.03
CA ILE A 487 -10.19 -1.00 11.18
C ILE A 487 -9.17 0.02 10.68
N PRO A 488 -8.32 0.57 11.55
CA PRO A 488 -7.35 1.57 11.14
C PRO A 488 -6.34 0.97 10.14
N GLU A 489 -5.88 1.81 9.22
CA GLU A 489 -4.75 1.46 8.37
C GLU A 489 -3.49 1.34 9.22
N THR A 490 -2.69 0.31 8.95
CA THR A 490 -1.40 0.05 9.59
C THR A 490 -0.38 -0.36 8.53
N PRO A 491 0.92 -0.46 8.85
CA PRO A 491 1.87 -1.05 7.91
C PRO A 491 1.47 -2.44 7.41
N CYS A 492 0.74 -3.23 8.21
CA CYS A 492 0.31 -4.58 7.87
C CYS A 492 -1.12 -4.68 7.34
N SER A 493 -1.90 -3.61 7.31
CA SER A 493 -3.31 -3.65 6.89
C SER A 493 -3.70 -2.44 6.05
N PRO A 494 -4.45 -2.63 4.95
CA PRO A 494 -5.00 -1.52 4.18
C PRO A 494 -6.11 -0.75 4.94
N GLY A 495 -6.50 -1.24 6.12
CA GLY A 495 -7.58 -0.66 6.89
C GLY A 495 -8.96 -0.81 6.23
N PHE A 496 -10.01 -0.53 7.01
CA PHE A 496 -11.39 -0.51 6.55
C PHE A 496 -12.20 0.49 7.37
N VAL A 497 -12.94 1.34 6.69
CA VAL A 497 -13.95 2.18 7.31
C VAL A 497 -15.30 1.70 6.85
N GLY A 498 -16.12 1.28 7.79
CA GLY A 498 -17.44 0.69 7.52
C GLY A 498 -18.41 1.67 6.90
N GLY A 499 -18.92 1.31 5.73
CA GLY A 499 -19.68 2.16 4.85
C GLY A 499 -18.78 2.99 3.94
N ASN A 500 -19.33 3.58 2.87
CA ASN A 500 -18.62 4.66 2.19
C ASN A 500 -18.33 5.72 3.23
N PRO A 501 -17.06 6.17 3.39
CA PRO A 501 -16.78 7.28 4.28
C PRO A 501 -17.71 8.41 3.91
N LEU A 502 -18.34 9.00 4.91
CA LEU A 502 -19.17 10.18 4.65
C LEU A 502 -18.24 11.25 4.12
N TYR A 503 -18.60 11.81 2.99
CA TYR A 503 -17.92 12.99 2.54
C TYR A 503 -18.15 14.11 3.55
N ARG A 504 -17.08 14.71 4.02
CA ARG A 504 -17.10 15.86 4.90
C ARG A 504 -16.63 17.09 4.13
N VAL A 505 -17.40 18.15 4.18
CA VAL A 505 -16.99 19.47 3.68
C VAL A 505 -16.55 20.29 4.89
N ILE A 506 -15.39 20.90 4.77
CA ILE A 506 -14.84 21.87 5.73
C ILE A 506 -14.69 23.21 5.01
N ALA A 507 -15.02 24.30 5.67
CA ALA A 507 -14.99 25.63 5.05
C ALA A 507 -14.55 26.72 6.00
N GLU A 508 -13.97 27.79 5.40
CA GLU A 508 -13.45 29.02 6.02
C GLU A 508 -14.21 30.23 5.53
N ASP A 509 -14.54 31.17 6.38
CA ASP A 509 -15.52 32.26 6.16
C ASP A 509 -14.99 33.52 5.46
N LEU A 510 -13.85 33.49 4.82
CA LEU A 510 -13.17 34.64 4.20
C LEU A 510 -12.65 35.69 5.19
N SER A 511 -12.55 35.42 6.49
CA SER A 511 -12.02 36.33 7.50
C SER A 511 -10.50 36.39 7.51
N ALA A 512 -9.90 36.67 6.37
CA ALA A 512 -8.46 36.68 6.17
C ALA A 512 -7.69 37.82 6.87
N SER A 513 -8.37 38.72 7.57
CA SER A 513 -7.72 39.86 8.22
C SER A 513 -6.97 39.48 9.51
N GLU A 514 -7.22 38.31 10.07
CA GLU A 514 -6.58 37.77 11.26
C GLU A 514 -5.59 36.67 10.87
N ALA A 515 -4.62 37.02 10.05
CA ALA A 515 -3.62 36.19 9.44
C ALA A 515 -3.04 35.12 10.39
N GLY A 516 -3.50 33.89 10.28
CA GLY A 516 -3.03 32.75 11.04
C GLY A 516 -4.09 31.73 11.40
N ASP A 517 -5.34 32.02 11.09
CA ASP A 517 -6.50 31.29 11.57
C ASP A 517 -7.13 30.41 10.49
N PHE A 518 -6.44 29.85 9.60
CA PHE A 518 -6.99 28.89 8.64
C PHE A 518 -7.25 27.53 9.32
N ASP A 519 -8.31 27.42 10.11
CA ASP A 519 -8.70 26.20 10.79
C ASP A 519 -9.79 25.39 10.08
N PHE A 520 -10.49 26.01 9.11
CA PHE A 520 -11.54 25.40 8.28
C PHE A 520 -12.66 24.76 9.11
N ASN A 521 -13.00 25.36 10.24
CA ASN A 521 -14.05 24.90 11.12
C ASN A 521 -15.30 25.79 11.11
N ASP A 522 -15.33 26.88 10.33
CA ASP A 522 -16.46 27.80 10.25
C ASP A 522 -17.74 27.14 9.78
N VAL A 523 -17.64 26.21 8.82
CA VAL A 523 -18.73 25.31 8.44
C VAL A 523 -18.18 23.91 8.20
N VAL A 524 -18.58 22.95 9.02
CA VAL A 524 -18.23 21.55 8.83
C VAL A 524 -19.50 20.70 8.79
N PHE A 525 -19.71 19.96 7.71
CA PHE A 525 -20.82 19.03 7.62
C PHE A 525 -20.46 17.75 6.86
N ASP A 526 -21.14 16.66 7.25
CA ASP A 526 -21.10 15.37 6.54
C ASP A 526 -22.26 15.29 5.54
N VAL A 527 -22.01 14.69 4.38
CA VAL A 527 -23.04 14.33 3.41
C VAL A 527 -23.53 12.93 3.73
N VAL A 528 -24.74 12.82 4.32
CA VAL A 528 -25.23 11.57 4.92
C VAL A 528 -25.88 10.66 3.89
N LYS A 529 -26.84 11.21 3.11
CA LYS A 529 -27.58 10.47 2.07
C LYS A 529 -28.25 11.42 1.09
N ALA A 530 -28.54 10.93 -0.11
CA ALA A 530 -29.36 11.62 -1.08
C ALA A 530 -30.56 10.72 -1.45
N GLU A 531 -31.77 11.25 -1.31
CA GLU A 531 -33.01 10.52 -1.55
C GLU A 531 -34.12 11.49 -1.96
N GLY A 532 -34.96 11.09 -2.95
CA GLY A 532 -36.13 11.88 -3.36
C GLY A 532 -35.80 13.30 -3.87
N GLY A 533 -34.62 13.51 -4.47
CA GLY A 533 -34.19 14.81 -4.97
C GLY A 533 -33.72 15.78 -3.87
N LYS A 534 -33.47 15.26 -2.67
CA LYS A 534 -32.89 16.00 -1.54
C LYS A 534 -31.66 15.29 -1.01
N THR A 535 -30.72 16.05 -0.47
CA THR A 535 -29.54 15.53 0.23
C THR A 535 -29.60 15.92 1.71
N THR A 536 -29.45 14.92 2.57
CA THR A 536 -29.34 15.12 4.02
C THR A 536 -27.88 15.41 4.36
N LEU A 537 -27.65 16.54 5.01
CA LEU A 537 -26.38 16.98 5.55
C LEU A 537 -26.44 16.90 7.08
N LYS A 538 -25.34 16.55 7.72
CA LYS A 538 -25.19 16.54 9.17
C LYS A 538 -24.17 17.58 9.57
N LEU A 539 -24.60 18.69 10.13
CA LEU A 539 -23.76 19.77 10.60
C LEU A 539 -22.97 19.33 11.82
N ILE A 540 -21.65 19.51 11.77
CA ILE A 540 -20.68 19.14 12.82
C ILE A 540 -20.20 20.38 13.56
N CYS A 541 -19.75 21.43 12.83
CA CYS A 541 -19.27 22.70 13.40
C CYS A 541 -19.91 23.90 12.70
N ALA A 542 -20.08 25.00 13.44
CA ALA A 542 -20.36 26.35 12.95
C ALA A 542 -19.47 27.31 13.73
N GLY A 543 -18.23 27.53 13.24
CA GLY A 543 -17.19 28.29 13.93
C GLY A 543 -17.16 29.77 13.57
N GLY A 544 -17.61 30.12 12.38
CA GLY A 544 -17.69 31.49 11.94
C GLY A 544 -18.57 32.35 12.84
N THR A 545 -18.18 33.58 13.08
CA THR A 545 -19.02 34.53 13.83
C THR A 545 -19.91 35.40 12.96
N LEU A 546 -19.73 35.31 11.65
CA LEU A 546 -20.56 35.94 10.62
C LEU A 546 -21.73 35.02 10.28
N PRO A 547 -22.85 35.55 9.73
CA PRO A 547 -23.90 34.69 9.18
C PRO A 547 -23.37 33.81 8.06
N LEU A 548 -23.62 32.51 8.18
CA LEU A 548 -23.20 31.49 7.23
C LEU A 548 -24.41 30.65 6.81
N ARG A 549 -24.56 30.36 5.53
CA ARG A 549 -25.66 29.53 5.05
C ARG A 549 -25.21 28.47 4.06
N VAL A 550 -25.93 27.33 4.06
CA VAL A 550 -25.72 26.22 3.14
C VAL A 550 -26.99 25.99 2.32
N ARG A 551 -26.85 25.83 1.00
CA ARG A 551 -27.97 25.56 0.09
C ARG A 551 -27.56 24.63 -1.07
N GLY A 552 -28.53 23.99 -1.65
CA GLY A 552 -28.39 23.31 -2.94
C GLY A 552 -28.21 24.31 -4.09
N SER A 553 -27.54 23.91 -5.17
CA SER A 553 -27.24 24.78 -6.31
C SER A 553 -28.48 25.34 -7.04
N GLY A 554 -29.67 24.77 -6.81
CA GLY A 554 -30.94 25.23 -7.37
C GLY A 554 -31.81 26.03 -6.40
N GLU A 555 -31.35 26.32 -5.20
CA GLU A 555 -32.10 27.05 -4.16
C GLU A 555 -31.69 28.53 -4.15
N SER A 556 -32.68 29.41 -3.99
CA SER A 556 -32.46 30.86 -3.83
C SER A 556 -32.10 31.25 -2.41
N GLU A 557 -32.52 30.45 -1.44
CA GLU A 557 -32.30 30.68 0.00
C GLU A 557 -31.59 29.48 0.60
N GLY A 558 -30.68 29.71 1.55
CA GLY A 558 -29.95 28.68 2.27
C GLY A 558 -30.41 28.54 3.72
N ARG A 559 -29.99 27.43 4.36
CA ARG A 559 -30.11 27.25 5.81
C ARG A 559 -28.94 27.92 6.49
N GLU A 560 -29.25 28.85 7.40
CA GLU A 560 -28.25 29.46 8.26
C GLU A 560 -27.72 28.42 9.27
N VAL A 561 -26.39 28.25 9.36
CA VAL A 561 -25.79 27.11 10.06
C VAL A 561 -25.95 27.22 11.58
N HIS A 562 -25.92 28.41 12.17
CA HIS A 562 -26.10 28.60 13.60
C HIS A 562 -27.56 28.30 14.01
N GLU A 563 -28.53 28.70 13.16
CA GLU A 563 -29.95 28.36 13.38
C GLU A 563 -30.18 26.83 13.35
N VAL A 564 -29.40 26.06 12.57
CA VAL A 564 -29.48 24.59 12.57
C VAL A 564 -29.13 24.03 13.94
N PHE A 565 -28.22 24.65 14.68
CA PHE A 565 -27.93 24.31 16.08
C PHE A 565 -28.87 24.94 17.12
N GLY A 566 -29.87 25.69 16.65
CA GLY A 566 -30.88 26.31 17.52
C GLY A 566 -30.51 27.71 17.99
N ASP A 567 -29.52 28.36 17.38
CA ASP A 567 -29.20 29.74 17.67
C ASP A 567 -30.34 30.68 17.26
N THR A 568 -30.58 31.68 18.09
CA THR A 568 -31.61 32.71 17.88
C THR A 568 -31.03 34.11 17.77
N THR A 569 -29.72 34.22 17.66
CA THR A 569 -29.01 35.48 17.50
C THR A 569 -29.45 36.18 16.21
N PRO A 570 -29.79 37.49 16.25
CA PRO A 570 -30.14 38.22 15.05
C PRO A 570 -29.01 38.17 14.00
N MET A 571 -29.36 38.04 12.72
CA MET A 571 -28.42 37.81 11.60
C MET A 571 -27.23 38.79 11.57
N LEU A 572 -27.38 40.03 11.99
CA LEU A 572 -26.30 41.03 11.95
C LEU A 572 -25.51 41.11 13.26
N GLU A 573 -25.81 40.26 14.22
CA GLU A 573 -25.08 40.17 15.47
C GLU A 573 -24.05 39.05 15.40
N LYS A 574 -23.08 39.07 16.32
CA LYS A 574 -22.04 38.06 16.39
C LYS A 574 -22.60 36.74 16.87
N HIS A 575 -22.57 35.71 16.07
CA HIS A 575 -23.01 34.37 16.40
C HIS A 575 -22.03 33.63 17.32
N PRO A 576 -22.50 32.69 18.17
CA PRO A 576 -21.65 31.79 18.95
C PRO A 576 -20.96 30.79 18.03
N MET A 577 -19.72 30.39 18.37
CA MET A 577 -18.96 29.36 17.65
C MET A 577 -19.32 27.98 18.21
N TYR A 578 -20.03 27.16 17.43
CA TYR A 578 -20.48 25.83 17.87
C TYR A 578 -19.48 24.74 17.53
N ASN A 579 -19.15 23.88 18.52
CA ASN A 579 -18.32 22.68 18.36
C ASN A 579 -16.87 22.93 17.88
N THR A 580 -16.31 24.09 18.18
CA THR A 580 -14.95 24.47 17.78
C THR A 580 -13.96 24.49 18.95
N GLY A 581 -14.42 24.17 20.16
CA GLY A 581 -13.64 24.30 21.40
C GLY A 581 -13.59 25.72 21.97
N ALA A 582 -14.18 26.70 21.28
CA ALA A 582 -14.25 28.10 21.75
C ALA A 582 -15.65 28.56 22.18
N GLY A 583 -16.68 27.76 21.96
CA GLY A 583 -18.07 28.05 22.24
C GLY A 583 -18.85 26.84 22.75
N PRO A 584 -20.19 26.84 22.61
CA PRO A 584 -21.02 25.74 23.05
C PRO A 584 -20.76 24.44 22.30
N GLU A 585 -20.72 23.32 23.02
CA GLU A 585 -20.70 21.98 22.43
C GLU A 585 -22.14 21.45 22.37
N VAL A 586 -22.59 21.10 21.16
CA VAL A 586 -23.92 20.61 20.87
C VAL A 586 -23.90 19.36 20.00
N PRO A 587 -24.91 18.48 20.07
CA PRO A 587 -24.99 17.34 19.19
C PRO A 587 -25.04 17.75 17.71
N ALA A 588 -24.32 17.03 16.86
CA ALA A 588 -24.37 17.23 15.42
C ALA A 588 -25.81 17.06 14.90
N THR A 589 -26.28 18.00 14.08
CA THR A 589 -27.69 18.12 13.70
C THR A 589 -27.89 17.95 12.21
N GLU A 590 -28.89 17.15 11.83
CA GLU A 590 -29.22 16.91 10.40
C GLU A 590 -30.16 17.98 9.85
N PHE A 591 -29.90 18.38 8.60
CA PHE A 591 -30.78 19.23 7.82
C PHE A 591 -30.74 18.80 6.34
N THR A 592 -31.61 19.32 5.50
CA THR A 592 -31.69 18.92 4.09
C THR A 592 -31.52 20.11 3.16
N VAL A 593 -30.85 19.86 2.02
CA VAL A 593 -30.79 20.76 0.87
C VAL A 593 -31.40 20.10 -0.35
N ASN A 594 -31.95 20.89 -1.28
CA ASN A 594 -32.51 20.36 -2.52
C ASN A 594 -31.39 19.99 -3.49
N GLY A 595 -31.55 18.88 -4.16
CA GLY A 595 -30.59 18.32 -5.11
C GLY A 595 -30.04 16.96 -4.65
N THR A 596 -29.42 16.25 -5.59
CA THR A 596 -28.77 14.98 -5.36
C THR A 596 -27.26 15.18 -5.43
N TYR A 597 -26.58 15.06 -4.29
CA TYR A 597 -25.14 15.27 -4.15
C TYR A 597 -24.50 14.01 -3.58
N ILE A 598 -23.99 13.13 -4.46
CA ILE A 598 -23.46 11.80 -4.10
C ILE A 598 -21.95 11.73 -4.34
N THR A 599 -21.49 12.23 -5.51
CA THR A 599 -20.08 12.19 -5.88
C THR A 599 -19.35 13.45 -5.41
N PRO A 600 -18.03 13.45 -5.28
CA PRO A 600 -17.25 14.65 -5.00
C PRO A 600 -17.57 15.83 -5.93
N ALA A 601 -17.70 15.57 -7.23
CA ALA A 601 -18.09 16.59 -8.22
C ALA A 601 -19.51 17.13 -7.98
N ASP A 602 -20.45 16.30 -7.52
CA ASP A 602 -21.79 16.76 -7.13
C ASP A 602 -21.72 17.60 -5.85
N ILE A 603 -21.00 17.15 -4.85
CA ILE A 603 -20.86 17.82 -3.54
C ILE A 603 -20.21 19.20 -3.71
N LYS A 604 -19.28 19.36 -4.68
CA LYS A 604 -18.71 20.66 -5.03
C LYS A 604 -19.78 21.71 -5.35
N ARG A 605 -20.95 21.30 -5.88
CA ARG A 605 -22.08 22.17 -6.25
C ARG A 605 -22.96 22.59 -5.07
N ILE A 606 -22.76 22.03 -3.87
CA ILE A 606 -23.38 22.56 -2.65
C ILE A 606 -22.77 23.92 -2.39
N ILE A 607 -23.61 24.93 -2.25
CA ILE A 607 -23.21 26.32 -2.09
C ILE A 607 -23.16 26.65 -0.61
N ILE A 608 -22.03 27.14 -0.14
CA ILE A 608 -21.81 27.71 1.19
C ILE A 608 -21.57 29.21 0.97
N GLU A 609 -22.27 30.05 1.69
CA GLU A 609 -22.14 31.50 1.57
C GLU A 609 -21.93 32.13 2.94
N VAL A 610 -21.10 33.16 3.01
CA VAL A 610 -20.89 34.02 4.17
C VAL A 610 -21.48 35.41 3.90
N TYR A 611 -22.14 36.00 4.88
CA TYR A 611 -22.61 37.37 4.79
C TYR A 611 -21.57 38.34 5.33
N LYS A 612 -20.94 39.08 4.43
CA LYS A 612 -19.86 40.02 4.72
C LYS A 612 -19.96 41.25 3.88
N ASP A 613 -19.70 42.41 4.46
CA ASP A 613 -19.77 43.73 3.77
C ASP A 613 -21.13 43.95 3.08
N ASN A 614 -22.24 43.52 3.71
CA ASN A 614 -23.62 43.58 3.22
C ASN A 614 -23.92 42.76 1.96
N VAL A 615 -23.10 41.74 1.66
CA VAL A 615 -23.26 40.83 0.51
C VAL A 615 -23.11 39.39 0.95
N TRP A 616 -23.91 38.49 0.35
CA TRP A 616 -23.67 37.05 0.43
C TRP A 616 -22.59 36.63 -0.56
N MET A 617 -21.46 36.12 -0.09
CA MET A 617 -20.31 35.68 -0.89
C MET A 617 -20.17 34.18 -0.83
N GLU A 618 -20.04 33.53 -1.99
CA GLU A 618 -19.83 32.08 -2.07
C GLU A 618 -18.41 31.69 -1.67
N LEU A 619 -18.32 30.70 -0.79
CA LEU A 619 -17.05 30.02 -0.43
C LEU A 619 -16.68 29.02 -1.51
N LYS A 620 -15.71 29.35 -2.36
CA LYS A 620 -15.36 28.60 -3.57
C LYS A 620 -14.18 27.65 -3.35
N ALA A 621 -14.11 26.62 -4.21
CA ALA A 621 -12.99 25.70 -4.34
C ALA A 621 -12.64 25.55 -5.82
N THR A 622 -11.84 26.47 -6.35
CA THR A 622 -11.36 26.45 -7.73
C THR A 622 -10.05 25.67 -7.80
N THR A 623 -9.91 24.78 -8.76
CA THR A 623 -8.67 24.02 -8.96
C THR A 623 -7.50 24.97 -9.24
N GLY A 624 -6.40 24.83 -8.50
CA GLY A 624 -5.19 25.64 -8.64
C GLY A 624 -5.25 27.03 -8.01
N GLU A 625 -6.33 27.38 -7.29
CA GLU A 625 -6.51 28.64 -6.57
C GLU A 625 -6.71 28.38 -5.07
N ALA A 626 -6.57 29.41 -4.24
CA ALA A 626 -6.86 29.32 -2.81
C ALA A 626 -8.33 28.91 -2.58
N ALA A 627 -8.56 27.93 -1.73
CA ALA A 627 -9.89 27.42 -1.46
C ALA A 627 -10.46 27.93 -0.14
N CYS A 628 -11.76 28.22 -0.17
CA CYS A 628 -12.55 28.49 1.04
C CYS A 628 -13.33 27.26 1.50
N LYS A 629 -13.41 26.20 0.72
CA LYS A 629 -13.99 24.91 1.10
C LYS A 629 -13.16 23.75 0.55
N ILE A 630 -13.08 22.66 1.32
CA ILE A 630 -12.28 21.49 1.01
C ILE A 630 -13.14 20.26 1.29
N LEU A 631 -13.00 19.23 0.46
CA LEU A 631 -13.63 17.93 0.66
C LEU A 631 -12.65 16.97 1.33
N VAL A 632 -13.02 16.48 2.49
CA VAL A 632 -12.34 15.43 3.25
C VAL A 632 -13.30 14.26 3.49
N ASP A 633 -12.94 13.31 4.30
CA ASP A 633 -13.87 12.28 4.80
C ASP A 633 -14.17 12.47 6.30
N ASP A 634 -15.09 11.69 6.83
CA ASP A 634 -15.51 11.76 8.24
C ASP A 634 -14.44 11.31 9.24
N THR A 635 -13.28 10.81 8.75
CA THR A 635 -12.10 10.55 9.58
C THR A 635 -11.30 11.81 9.89
N PHE A 636 -11.47 12.89 9.10
CA PHE A 636 -10.90 14.20 9.43
C PHE A 636 -11.53 14.75 10.71
N LYS A 637 -10.70 15.17 11.65
CA LYS A 637 -11.16 15.83 12.88
C LYS A 637 -11.09 17.34 12.69
N PRO A 638 -12.19 18.08 12.92
CA PRO A 638 -12.16 19.53 12.88
C PRO A 638 -11.06 20.09 13.78
N VAL A 639 -10.36 21.07 13.29
CA VAL A 639 -9.32 21.77 14.04
C VAL A 639 -9.98 22.74 15.02
N SER A 640 -9.43 22.89 16.19
CA SER A 640 -9.99 23.84 17.17
C SER A 640 -9.78 25.27 16.71
N GLU A 641 -10.72 26.13 17.07
CA GLU A 641 -10.73 27.57 16.81
C GLU A 641 -9.37 28.23 17.02
N ARG A 642 -8.97 29.08 16.07
CA ARG A 642 -7.69 29.82 16.05
C ARG A 642 -6.44 28.96 15.97
N ARG A 643 -6.56 27.74 15.47
CA ARG A 643 -5.42 26.88 15.20
C ARG A 643 -5.31 26.64 13.72
N ASN A 644 -4.17 27.00 13.14
CA ASN A 644 -3.93 26.75 11.73
C ASN A 644 -3.95 25.24 11.41
N ILE A 645 -4.72 24.85 10.40
CA ILE A 645 -4.92 23.45 9.97
C ILE A 645 -3.60 22.71 9.70
N ALA A 646 -2.57 23.41 9.20
CA ALA A 646 -1.25 22.82 8.96
C ALA A 646 -0.47 22.49 10.25
N ASN A 647 -0.84 23.06 11.39
CA ASN A 647 -0.20 22.72 12.66
C ASN A 647 -0.63 21.34 13.15
N GLU A 648 -1.89 20.99 12.94
CA GLU A 648 -2.46 19.69 13.31
C GLU A 648 -2.24 18.65 12.19
N ASN A 649 -2.22 19.09 10.93
CA ASN A 649 -2.10 18.24 9.74
C ASN A 649 -0.83 18.62 8.95
N LYS A 650 0.29 18.03 9.31
CA LYS A 650 1.63 18.41 8.80
C LYS A 650 1.80 18.33 7.28
N ARG A 651 1.00 17.53 6.59
CA ARG A 651 1.04 17.37 5.13
C ARG A 651 0.17 18.39 4.38
N PHE A 652 -0.61 19.20 5.09
CA PHE A 652 -1.52 20.14 4.44
C PHE A 652 -0.79 21.16 3.56
N THR A 653 0.32 21.71 4.02
CA THR A 653 1.12 22.66 3.23
C THR A 653 1.67 22.01 1.95
N ASP A 654 2.19 20.79 2.04
CA ASP A 654 2.68 20.03 0.88
C ASP A 654 1.54 19.70 -0.10
N TYR A 655 0.35 19.39 0.41
CA TYR A 655 -0.85 19.20 -0.39
C TYR A 655 -1.24 20.46 -1.13
N VAL A 656 -1.30 21.61 -0.46
CA VAL A 656 -1.59 22.93 -1.08
C VAL A 656 -0.61 23.22 -2.21
N GLN A 657 0.66 22.93 -2.03
CA GLN A 657 1.70 23.20 -3.04
C GLN A 657 1.73 22.16 -4.18
N GLY A 658 0.90 21.10 -4.09
CA GLY A 658 0.88 20.01 -5.07
C GLY A 658 2.10 19.11 -5.01
N ILE A 659 2.86 19.15 -3.91
CA ILE A 659 4.00 18.25 -3.61
C ILE A 659 3.46 16.92 -3.10
N PHE A 660 2.47 16.98 -2.22
CA PHE A 660 1.77 15.81 -1.72
C PHE A 660 0.52 15.59 -2.56
N VAL A 661 0.53 14.52 -3.36
CA VAL A 661 -0.54 14.24 -4.34
C VAL A 661 -1.65 13.33 -3.81
N ASP A 662 -1.52 12.84 -2.58
CA ASP A 662 -2.56 12.04 -1.93
C ASP A 662 -3.62 12.97 -1.31
N ASP A 663 -4.88 12.71 -1.64
CA ASP A 663 -6.02 13.46 -1.11
C ASP A 663 -6.28 13.25 0.39
N PHE A 664 -5.52 12.40 1.06
CA PHE A 664 -5.67 12.10 2.49
C PHE A 664 -4.58 12.75 3.35
N TRP A 665 -4.28 14.01 3.09
CA TRP A 665 -3.26 14.78 3.78
C TRP A 665 -3.48 14.88 5.32
N TRP A 666 -4.66 14.59 5.81
CA TRP A 666 -5.00 14.58 7.24
C TRP A 666 -4.74 13.24 7.95
N LYS A 667 -4.29 12.21 7.24
CA LYS A 667 -3.99 10.88 7.79
C LYS A 667 -2.53 10.67 8.12
#